data_476527380cbceef5e0714ef0f3ce81ef
#
_entry.id   476527380cbceef5e0714ef0f3ce81ef
#
_cell.length_a   1.000
_cell.length_b   1.000
_cell.length_c   1.000
_cell.angle_alpha   90.00
_cell.angle_beta   90.00
_cell.angle_gamma   90.00
#
_symmetry.space_group_name_H-M   'P 1'
#
loop_
_entity.id
_entity.type
_entity.pdbx_description
1 polymer ?
#
loop_
_entity_poly.entity_id
_entity_poly.type
_entity_poly.pdbx_seq_one_letter_code
_entity_poly.pdbx_strand_id
1 'polypeptide(L)'
;MLQKYYYTIVFFLFGVVCFSQTATISGTIKDEEGTSIPDVQIAILEDGSFNTTTDANGKFSIAVPADKDITLSVYNISYKQLNQKFKLKAGEKTTFSPHLTSKNNITEVNIVSENRSTEITRIDPKNIFYIPSPSGNIEDIIKTQIGVSSNNELSSGYSVRGGNFDENLVYVNDIEVYRPFLARSGQQEGLSFANPDMVSNINFSAGGFEAKYGDKMSSVLDITYKKPLKFGGTVSGSFLGGSMHLQGVSKNRVVAWSIGSRYKSNTYLLKSMDTKGEYRPRFYDVQTFLTFTLNEKWSIEFLGNVANNQYLVIPANRETTFGTVNNAVKLSIYFDGQELMQYNTMMGGLSTTFKPNSRTKLKLITSAYKAQEEEKYTVQGQYYIDQLEADFGKDNFGQVAFNRGVGTFLNNGRNRIDAAVFNIEHKGTRLIGSHSELLWGARYQHESIQDKLSEWRTIDSAGYVAPYSPTEINLLDVIKSKISLETNRVQGYLQYAYNKQLRDSSLLTVTAGVRANYWDFNKQTVVSPRLTLSYKPNWKQDLVFKASWGYYYQPPFYREMRGFDGKLNPNIKAQQSIHYLLSGDYNFKLWRRPFKVILAGYYKQLKDLIPYEIDNTRIRYYAKNNSVGYTQGVDLRINGEFIKGIESWATIGYLKTMENISDDRKVTYFNSDGDTIVNGYTFNNKPVDSTVVYPGYIPRPTDQRVTFGMFFQDYIPKLPSCKMYLNMQFGTGLPFGPPGHERWKQVFRMPPYRRVDIGFAYQIIKEDKPLPKKNPFHYLKGMFISIEVFNLLQVNNTVSYTWITDVTNRQYAVPNYLTRRTLNLKLQVKF
;
A
#
# COMPACT_ATOMS: atom_id res chain seq x y z
N MET A 1 -41.29 44.88 8.54
CA MET A 1 -41.54 43.42 8.42
C MET A 1 -40.29 42.54 8.63
N LEU A 2 -39.08 43.08 8.57
CA LEU A 2 -37.83 42.31 8.71
C LEU A 2 -37.40 42.03 10.16
N GLN A 3 -37.94 42.76 11.13
CA GLN A 3 -37.57 42.63 12.56
C GLN A 3 -38.32 41.49 13.29
N LYS A 4 -39.42 40.95 12.77
CA LYS A 4 -40.14 39.80 13.33
C LYS A 4 -39.52 38.46 13.00
N TYR A 5 -38.75 38.35 11.93
CA TYR A 5 -38.08 37.10 11.53
C TYR A 5 -36.73 36.88 12.25
N TYR A 6 -36.11 37.93 12.76
CA TYR A 6 -34.85 37.82 13.51
C TYR A 6 -35.03 37.15 14.90
N TYR A 7 -36.16 37.41 15.55
CA TYR A 7 -36.45 36.80 16.86
C TYR A 7 -36.93 35.34 16.72
N THR A 8 -37.52 34.96 15.60
CA THR A 8 -37.97 33.58 15.37
C THR A 8 -36.79 32.68 15.00
N ILE A 9 -35.76 33.17 14.30
CA ILE A 9 -34.54 32.41 14.00
C ILE A 9 -33.63 32.28 15.23
N VAL A 10 -33.55 33.30 16.06
CA VAL A 10 -32.79 33.27 17.33
C VAL A 10 -33.45 32.35 18.35
N PHE A 11 -34.81 32.25 18.38
CA PHE A 11 -35.54 31.35 19.27
C PHE A 11 -35.46 29.88 18.79
N PHE A 12 -35.31 29.62 17.48
CA PHE A 12 -35.10 28.26 16.96
C PHE A 12 -33.66 27.75 17.16
N LEU A 13 -32.68 28.64 17.31
CA LEU A 13 -31.28 28.29 17.61
C LEU A 13 -31.02 28.05 19.10
N PHE A 14 -31.91 28.42 19.99
CA PHE A 14 -31.81 28.22 21.46
C PHE A 14 -32.63 27.01 21.96
N GLY A 15 -33.37 26.33 21.12
CA GLY A 15 -34.41 25.35 21.50
C GLY A 15 -34.01 23.89 21.55
N VAL A 16 -32.73 23.49 21.45
CA VAL A 16 -32.33 22.06 21.62
C VAL A 16 -31.03 21.97 22.43
N VAL A 17 -31.04 22.43 23.65
CA VAL A 17 -30.11 21.90 24.65
C VAL A 17 -30.79 20.67 25.27
N CYS A 18 -30.84 19.56 24.55
CA CYS A 18 -31.12 18.27 25.16
C CYS A 18 -29.91 17.96 26.08
N PHE A 19 -30.10 18.09 27.38
CA PHE A 19 -29.19 17.52 28.37
C PHE A 19 -29.17 16.01 28.14
N SER A 20 -28.19 15.52 27.40
CA SER A 20 -27.93 14.07 27.33
C SER A 20 -27.55 13.64 28.75
N GLN A 21 -28.40 12.81 29.34
CA GLN A 21 -28.13 12.25 30.66
C GLN A 21 -26.98 11.24 30.48
N THR A 22 -25.81 11.58 30.97
CA THR A 22 -24.61 10.71 30.93
C THR A 22 -24.24 10.24 32.32
N ALA A 23 -23.75 9.02 32.41
CA ALA A 23 -23.03 8.48 33.57
C ALA A 23 -21.54 8.47 33.25
N THR A 24 -20.69 8.22 34.22
CA THR A 24 -19.23 8.14 34.01
C THR A 24 -18.71 6.84 34.54
N ILE A 25 -17.95 6.13 33.73
CA ILE A 25 -17.16 4.96 34.16
C ILE A 25 -15.69 5.37 34.15
N SER A 26 -15.03 5.21 35.29
CA SER A 26 -13.60 5.48 35.44
C SER A 26 -12.90 4.30 36.07
N GLY A 27 -11.59 4.18 35.88
CA GLY A 27 -10.85 3.10 36.50
C GLY A 27 -9.41 2.99 36.05
N THR A 28 -8.76 1.89 36.42
CA THR A 28 -7.39 1.61 36.06
C THR A 28 -7.32 0.19 35.53
N ILE A 29 -6.82 0.05 34.31
CA ILE A 29 -6.63 -1.26 33.66
C ILE A 29 -5.25 -1.79 34.04
N LYS A 30 -5.18 -3.01 34.52
CA LYS A 30 -3.96 -3.69 34.95
C LYS A 30 -3.83 -5.05 34.25
N ASP A 31 -2.62 -5.60 34.20
CA ASP A 31 -2.39 -6.99 33.79
C ASP A 31 -2.51 -7.94 35.01
N GLU A 32 -2.32 -9.24 34.77
CA GLU A 32 -2.37 -10.30 35.80
C GLU A 32 -1.27 -10.13 36.86
N GLU A 33 -0.20 -9.42 36.53
CA GLU A 33 0.92 -9.11 37.45
C GLU A 33 0.67 -7.80 38.25
N GLY A 34 -0.50 -7.16 38.05
CA GLY A 34 -0.87 -5.90 38.69
C GLY A 34 -0.24 -4.65 38.05
N THR A 35 0.41 -4.80 36.89
CA THR A 35 1.03 -3.70 36.15
C THR A 35 -0.04 -2.94 35.35
N SER A 36 -0.07 -1.62 35.48
CA SER A 36 -1.01 -0.78 34.73
C SER A 36 -0.71 -0.78 33.22
N ILE A 37 -1.75 -0.90 32.39
CA ILE A 37 -1.63 -1.01 30.96
C ILE A 37 -2.07 0.31 30.29
N PRO A 38 -1.18 1.09 29.65
CA PRO A 38 -1.55 2.27 28.87
C PRO A 38 -2.05 1.89 27.47
N ASP A 39 -2.65 2.88 26.79
CA ASP A 39 -3.17 2.77 25.42
C ASP A 39 -4.15 1.60 25.21
N VAL A 40 -4.84 1.17 26.26
CA VAL A 40 -5.96 0.24 26.14
C VAL A 40 -7.14 1.01 25.58
N GLN A 41 -7.68 0.55 24.48
CA GLN A 41 -8.90 1.12 23.91
C GLN A 41 -10.11 0.66 24.72
N ILE A 42 -10.94 1.61 25.10
CA ILE A 42 -12.17 1.38 25.83
C ILE A 42 -13.28 2.03 25.02
N ALA A 43 -14.24 1.22 24.60
CA ALA A 43 -15.34 1.69 23.76
C ALA A 43 -16.64 1.00 24.16
N ILE A 44 -17.75 1.64 23.84
CA ILE A 44 -19.07 1.00 23.95
C ILE A 44 -19.34 0.24 22.66
N LEU A 45 -19.67 -1.04 22.77
CA LEU A 45 -19.93 -1.90 21.61
C LEU A 45 -21.17 -1.49 20.81
N GLU A 46 -22.18 -1.00 21.49
CA GLU A 46 -23.44 -0.56 20.90
C GLU A 46 -23.27 0.78 20.20
N ASP A 47 -22.28 1.60 20.63
CA ASP A 47 -22.09 2.94 20.12
C ASP A 47 -20.59 3.30 20.15
N GLY A 48 -19.91 3.05 19.04
CA GLY A 48 -18.46 3.25 18.90
C GLY A 48 -17.99 4.71 18.96
N SER A 49 -18.91 5.69 19.06
CA SER A 49 -18.56 7.10 19.30
C SER A 49 -18.04 7.33 20.73
N PHE A 50 -18.47 6.52 21.68
CA PHE A 50 -17.96 6.53 23.03
C PHE A 50 -16.71 5.68 23.14
N ASN A 51 -15.57 6.29 22.95
CA ASN A 51 -14.29 5.62 23.10
C ASN A 51 -13.29 6.51 23.86
N THR A 52 -12.38 5.86 24.54
CA THR A 52 -11.25 6.49 25.22
C THR A 52 -10.07 5.53 25.25
N THR A 53 -8.90 5.99 25.62
CA THR A 53 -7.74 5.15 25.86
C THR A 53 -7.22 5.36 27.26
N THR A 54 -6.61 4.33 27.85
CA THR A 54 -5.93 4.50 29.13
C THR A 54 -4.69 5.40 28.96
N ASP A 55 -4.41 6.19 30.00
CA ASP A 55 -3.19 6.99 30.13
C ASP A 55 -1.96 6.10 30.45
N ALA A 56 -0.79 6.74 30.68
CA ALA A 56 0.44 6.05 31.05
C ALA A 56 0.38 5.23 32.35
N ASN A 57 -0.56 5.56 33.23
CA ASN A 57 -0.81 4.85 34.48
C ASN A 57 -1.94 3.84 34.39
N GLY A 58 -2.42 3.56 33.17
CA GLY A 58 -3.52 2.64 32.90
C GLY A 58 -4.88 3.19 33.29
N LYS A 59 -5.00 4.49 33.66
CA LYS A 59 -6.27 5.11 34.09
C LYS A 59 -7.09 5.55 32.88
N PHE A 60 -8.39 5.42 33.00
CA PHE A 60 -9.34 5.92 32.01
C PHE A 60 -10.55 6.57 32.68
N SER A 61 -11.23 7.39 31.93
CA SER A 61 -12.55 7.90 32.24
C SER A 61 -13.34 8.04 30.94
N ILE A 62 -14.52 7.46 30.91
CA ILE A 62 -15.40 7.47 29.74
C ILE A 62 -16.80 7.91 30.19
N ALA A 63 -17.37 8.91 29.49
CA ALA A 63 -18.76 9.24 29.63
C ALA A 63 -19.60 8.23 28.83
N VAL A 64 -20.67 7.71 29.41
CA VAL A 64 -21.51 6.67 28.80
C VAL A 64 -22.99 7.09 28.86
N PRO A 65 -23.84 6.63 27.96
CA PRO A 65 -25.27 6.86 28.02
C PRO A 65 -25.87 6.33 29.34
N ALA A 66 -26.69 7.13 30.00
CA ALA A 66 -27.42 6.71 31.19
C ALA A 66 -28.74 6.02 30.84
N ASP A 67 -29.28 5.23 31.76
CA ASP A 67 -30.57 4.53 31.71
C ASP A 67 -30.70 3.55 30.53
N LYS A 68 -29.56 3.09 29.99
CA LYS A 68 -29.49 2.09 28.90
C LYS A 68 -28.58 0.95 29.30
N ASP A 69 -28.85 -0.23 28.74
CA ASP A 69 -27.91 -1.34 28.81
C ASP A 69 -26.79 -1.09 27.81
N ILE A 70 -25.56 -0.98 28.31
CA ILE A 70 -24.34 -0.76 27.52
C ILE A 70 -23.34 -1.88 27.77
N THR A 71 -22.56 -2.22 26.76
CA THR A 71 -21.44 -3.14 26.89
C THR A 71 -20.13 -2.38 26.69
N LEU A 72 -19.39 -2.20 27.78
CA LEU A 72 -18.06 -1.63 27.73
C LEU A 72 -17.07 -2.67 27.25
N SER A 73 -16.41 -2.42 26.15
CA SER A 73 -15.35 -3.23 25.59
C SER A 73 -14.00 -2.61 25.92
N VAL A 74 -13.17 -3.41 26.58
CA VAL A 74 -11.79 -3.06 26.92
C VAL A 74 -10.88 -3.87 26.03
N TYR A 75 -10.13 -3.22 25.16
CA TYR A 75 -9.33 -3.87 24.14
C TYR A 75 -7.89 -3.36 24.11
N ASN A 76 -6.97 -4.31 24.08
CA ASN A 76 -5.56 -4.07 23.78
C ASN A 76 -5.03 -5.27 22.97
N ILE A 77 -4.12 -5.02 22.03
CA ILE A 77 -3.61 -6.05 21.13
C ILE A 77 -2.90 -7.21 21.85
N SER A 78 -2.30 -6.94 23.01
CA SER A 78 -1.52 -7.89 23.80
C SER A 78 -2.35 -8.63 24.83
N TYR A 79 -3.61 -8.24 25.06
CA TYR A 79 -4.47 -8.78 26.10
C TYR A 79 -5.80 -9.30 25.54
N LYS A 80 -6.42 -10.25 26.24
CA LYS A 80 -7.78 -10.72 25.90
C LYS A 80 -8.75 -9.54 26.05
N GLN A 81 -9.61 -9.39 25.04
CA GLN A 81 -10.68 -8.40 25.13
C GLN A 81 -11.63 -8.76 26.25
N LEU A 82 -11.97 -7.75 27.04
CA LEU A 82 -12.95 -7.87 28.11
C LEU A 82 -14.19 -7.04 27.76
N ASN A 83 -15.36 -7.68 27.81
CA ASN A 83 -16.64 -7.02 27.61
C ASN A 83 -17.45 -7.10 28.91
N GLN A 84 -17.84 -5.94 29.44
CA GLN A 84 -18.61 -5.83 30.67
C GLN A 84 -19.89 -5.02 30.44
N LYS A 85 -21.01 -5.56 30.87
CA LYS A 85 -22.30 -4.84 30.79
C LYS A 85 -22.51 -3.92 31.98
N PHE A 86 -23.04 -2.73 31.68
CA PHE A 86 -23.43 -1.73 32.67
C PHE A 86 -24.82 -1.17 32.36
N LYS A 87 -25.53 -0.77 33.41
CA LYS A 87 -26.74 0.00 33.35
C LYS A 87 -26.67 1.05 34.48
N LEU A 88 -26.38 2.30 34.11
CA LEU A 88 -26.10 3.39 35.04
C LEU A 88 -27.16 4.47 34.95
N LYS A 89 -27.49 5.09 36.06
CA LYS A 89 -28.40 6.22 36.12
C LYS A 89 -27.71 7.52 35.72
N ALA A 90 -28.49 8.53 35.33
CA ALA A 90 -28.00 9.85 34.99
C ALA A 90 -27.17 10.46 36.14
N GLY A 91 -25.94 10.92 35.81
CA GLY A 91 -25.00 11.48 36.74
C GLY A 91 -24.24 10.46 37.61
N GLU A 92 -24.53 9.17 37.52
CA GLU A 92 -23.88 8.13 38.30
C GLU A 92 -22.41 8.00 37.88
N LYS A 93 -21.54 7.87 38.87
CA LYS A 93 -20.10 7.61 38.67
C LYS A 93 -19.77 6.22 39.22
N THR A 94 -19.26 5.39 38.36
CA THR A 94 -18.89 4.00 38.70
C THR A 94 -17.40 3.79 38.43
N THR A 95 -16.75 2.96 39.28
CA THR A 95 -15.34 2.58 39.10
C THR A 95 -15.27 1.16 38.57
N PHE A 96 -14.51 0.98 37.48
CA PHE A 96 -14.27 -0.32 36.85
C PHE A 96 -12.77 -0.50 36.61
N SER A 97 -12.12 -1.35 37.38
CA SER A 97 -10.67 -1.55 37.32
C SER A 97 -10.35 -3.05 37.09
N PRO A 98 -10.53 -3.56 35.86
CA PRO A 98 -10.29 -4.95 35.58
C PRO A 98 -8.80 -5.28 35.43
N HIS A 99 -8.48 -6.56 35.65
CA HIS A 99 -7.22 -7.15 35.25
C HIS A 99 -7.40 -7.81 33.88
N LEU A 100 -6.54 -7.47 32.90
CA LEU A 100 -6.56 -8.08 31.59
C LEU A 100 -5.61 -9.26 31.54
N THR A 101 -6.12 -10.38 31.04
CA THR A 101 -5.33 -11.59 30.79
C THR A 101 -4.51 -11.43 29.53
N SER A 102 -3.22 -11.70 29.59
CA SER A 102 -2.34 -11.64 28.42
C SER A 102 -2.80 -12.63 27.35
N LYS A 103 -2.76 -12.23 26.08
CA LYS A 103 -3.04 -13.09 24.91
C LYS A 103 -1.97 -14.14 24.63
N ASN A 104 -1.06 -14.41 25.56
CA ASN A 104 -0.01 -15.44 25.37
C ASN A 104 -0.57 -16.86 25.20
N ASN A 105 -1.86 -17.07 25.43
CA ASN A 105 -2.58 -18.27 25.04
C ASN A 105 -3.35 -18.02 23.75
N ILE A 106 -2.96 -18.69 22.68
CA ILE A 106 -3.58 -18.74 21.36
C ILE A 106 -4.98 -19.39 21.51
N THR A 107 -6.00 -18.65 21.95
CA THR A 107 -7.30 -19.29 22.17
C THR A 107 -8.51 -18.47 21.69
N GLU A 108 -8.37 -17.25 21.19
CA GLU A 108 -9.51 -16.55 20.57
C GLU A 108 -9.07 -15.50 19.55
N VAL A 109 -9.48 -15.70 18.30
CA VAL A 109 -9.41 -14.72 17.24
C VAL A 109 -10.59 -13.76 17.43
N ASN A 110 -10.30 -12.52 17.78
CA ASN A 110 -11.34 -11.49 17.91
C ASN A 110 -11.72 -10.90 16.54
N ILE A 111 -12.54 -11.60 15.81
CA ILE A 111 -13.15 -11.10 14.55
C ILE A 111 -14.24 -10.03 14.84
N VAL A 112 -14.67 -9.92 16.08
CA VAL A 112 -15.92 -9.20 16.47
C VAL A 112 -15.70 -7.77 16.97
N SER A 113 -14.43 -7.31 17.22
CA SER A 113 -14.19 -6.04 17.92
C SER A 113 -13.80 -4.86 17.03
N GLU A 114 -14.12 -4.90 15.74
CA GLU A 114 -13.86 -3.80 14.83
C GLU A 114 -14.91 -2.70 14.95
N ASN A 115 -14.48 -1.44 14.80
CA ASN A 115 -15.42 -0.35 14.54
C ASN A 115 -16.01 -0.54 13.14
N ARG A 116 -17.15 -1.23 13.06
CA ARG A 116 -17.83 -1.62 11.81
C ARG A 116 -18.60 -0.46 11.16
N SER A 117 -18.55 0.73 11.74
CA SER A 117 -19.24 1.90 11.21
C SER A 117 -18.50 2.59 10.06
N THR A 118 -17.24 2.21 9.80
CA THR A 118 -16.40 2.79 8.73
C THR A 118 -15.94 1.72 7.75
N GLU A 119 -15.36 2.14 6.62
CA GLU A 119 -14.72 1.25 5.64
C GLU A 119 -13.28 0.85 6.04
N ILE A 120 -12.91 1.03 7.30
CA ILE A 120 -11.59 0.68 7.82
C ILE A 120 -11.62 -0.74 8.38
N THR A 121 -10.72 -1.56 7.87
CA THR A 121 -10.46 -2.92 8.38
C THR A 121 -9.20 -2.91 9.24
N ARG A 122 -9.30 -3.47 10.44
CA ARG A 122 -8.14 -3.67 11.31
C ARG A 122 -7.46 -4.99 10.98
N ILE A 123 -6.13 -4.97 10.92
CA ILE A 123 -5.30 -6.13 10.60
C ILE A 123 -4.37 -6.40 11.80
N ASP A 124 -4.34 -7.67 12.28
CA ASP A 124 -3.42 -8.06 13.35
C ASP A 124 -1.98 -8.19 12.81
N PRO A 125 -1.04 -7.34 13.27
CA PRO A 125 0.35 -7.39 12.81
C PRO A 125 1.07 -8.69 13.16
N LYS A 126 0.58 -9.50 14.10
CA LYS A 126 1.17 -10.82 14.43
C LYS A 126 1.15 -11.78 13.24
N ASN A 127 0.18 -11.64 12.35
CA ASN A 127 0.06 -12.47 11.16
C ASN A 127 1.18 -12.21 10.14
N ILE A 128 1.86 -11.05 10.18
CA ILE A 128 2.96 -10.72 9.25
C ILE A 128 4.10 -11.74 9.34
N PHE A 129 4.41 -12.21 10.55
CA PHE A 129 5.46 -13.23 10.75
C PHE A 129 5.16 -14.55 10.02
N TYR A 130 3.87 -14.90 9.92
CA TYR A 130 3.42 -16.16 9.31
C TYR A 130 3.05 -16.05 7.84
N ILE A 131 3.14 -14.87 7.22
CA ILE A 131 2.96 -14.76 5.77
C ILE A 131 4.28 -15.09 5.09
N PRO A 132 4.35 -16.24 4.36
CA PRO A 132 5.54 -16.56 3.61
C PRO A 132 5.67 -15.57 2.46
N SER A 133 6.72 -14.79 2.47
CA SER A 133 6.94 -13.74 1.48
C SER A 133 8.41 -13.42 1.31
N PRO A 134 8.89 -13.22 0.06
CA PRO A 134 10.23 -12.76 -0.21
C PRO A 134 10.52 -11.36 0.32
N SER A 135 9.50 -10.49 0.42
CA SER A 135 9.70 -9.12 0.85
C SER A 135 9.79 -8.99 2.38
N GLY A 136 8.95 -9.71 3.13
CA GLY A 136 8.85 -9.64 4.58
C GLY A 136 8.36 -8.28 5.09
N ASN A 137 7.70 -7.50 4.25
CA ASN A 137 7.18 -6.17 4.55
C ASN A 137 5.71 -6.23 5.00
N ILE A 138 5.20 -5.11 5.53
CA ILE A 138 3.79 -4.98 5.93
C ILE A 138 2.86 -5.10 4.71
N GLU A 139 3.30 -4.62 3.56
CA GLU A 139 2.53 -4.66 2.32
C GLU A 139 2.16 -6.09 1.90
N ASP A 140 2.89 -7.11 2.33
CA ASP A 140 2.56 -8.50 1.99
C ASP A 140 1.25 -8.97 2.62
N ILE A 141 0.94 -8.52 3.85
CA ILE A 141 -0.38 -8.78 4.43
C ILE A 141 -1.46 -7.90 3.77
N ILE A 142 -1.11 -6.69 3.33
CA ILE A 142 -2.03 -5.81 2.61
C ILE A 142 -2.41 -6.40 1.25
N LYS A 143 -1.47 -7.03 0.53
CA LYS A 143 -1.73 -7.71 -0.76
C LYS A 143 -2.75 -8.85 -0.67
N THR A 144 -3.02 -9.36 0.52
CA THR A 144 -4.05 -10.38 0.77
C THR A 144 -5.40 -9.80 1.20
N GLN A 145 -5.52 -8.46 1.26
CA GLN A 145 -6.77 -7.81 1.69
C GLN A 145 -7.74 -7.62 0.53
N ILE A 146 -8.99 -7.33 0.89
CA ILE A 146 -10.07 -7.08 -0.07
C ILE A 146 -9.75 -5.92 -1.01
N GLY A 147 -9.97 -6.11 -2.32
CA GLY A 147 -9.76 -5.08 -3.34
C GLY A 147 -8.29 -4.76 -3.64
N VAL A 148 -7.34 -5.49 -3.08
CA VAL A 148 -5.91 -5.30 -3.31
C VAL A 148 -5.39 -6.30 -4.33
N SER A 149 -4.53 -5.84 -5.22
CA SER A 149 -3.83 -6.68 -6.20
C SER A 149 -2.36 -6.31 -6.33
N SER A 150 -1.55 -7.29 -6.66
CA SER A 150 -0.13 -7.13 -6.99
C SER A 150 0.30 -8.27 -7.90
N ASN A 151 1.17 -7.97 -8.85
CA ASN A 151 1.76 -8.93 -9.79
C ASN A 151 3.28 -9.03 -9.66
N ASN A 152 3.84 -8.49 -8.57
CA ASN A 152 5.27 -8.51 -8.31
C ASN A 152 5.53 -8.75 -6.82
N GLU A 153 6.11 -9.89 -6.50
CA GLU A 153 6.47 -10.29 -5.14
C GLU A 153 7.68 -9.54 -4.58
N LEU A 154 8.48 -8.93 -5.43
CA LEU A 154 9.68 -8.19 -5.03
C LEU A 154 9.39 -6.71 -4.77
N SER A 155 8.21 -6.22 -5.17
CA SER A 155 7.78 -4.85 -4.98
C SER A 155 6.94 -4.69 -3.71
N SER A 156 7.12 -3.59 -2.99
CA SER A 156 6.21 -3.14 -1.93
C SER A 156 4.95 -2.46 -2.49
N GLY A 157 4.94 -2.12 -3.78
CA GLY A 157 3.81 -1.53 -4.47
C GLY A 157 2.61 -2.48 -4.57
N TYR A 158 1.42 -1.92 -4.41
CA TYR A 158 0.16 -2.61 -4.59
C TYR A 158 -0.89 -1.68 -5.20
N SER A 159 -1.80 -2.26 -5.96
CA SER A 159 -2.94 -1.58 -6.56
C SER A 159 -4.18 -1.83 -5.72
N VAL A 160 -5.03 -0.82 -5.56
CA VAL A 160 -6.29 -0.95 -4.81
C VAL A 160 -7.46 -0.51 -5.66
N ARG A 161 -8.36 -1.45 -5.96
CA ARG A 161 -9.57 -1.21 -6.76
C ARG A 161 -9.25 -0.41 -8.02
N GLY A 162 -8.27 -0.88 -8.79
CA GLY A 162 -7.84 -0.30 -10.06
C GLY A 162 -7.03 0.99 -9.98
N GLY A 163 -6.71 1.48 -8.79
CA GLY A 163 -5.79 2.60 -8.61
C GLY A 163 -4.33 2.16 -8.68
N ASN A 164 -3.45 3.07 -9.05
CA ASN A 164 -2.02 2.82 -9.13
C ASN A 164 -1.40 2.82 -7.71
N PHE A 165 -0.15 2.33 -7.59
CA PHE A 165 0.55 2.27 -6.30
C PHE A 165 0.74 3.65 -5.62
N ASP A 166 0.88 4.72 -6.39
CA ASP A 166 1.03 6.10 -5.91
C ASP A 166 -0.29 6.74 -5.44
N GLU A 167 -1.43 6.10 -5.72
CA GLU A 167 -2.75 6.51 -5.25
C GLU A 167 -3.06 6.05 -3.81
N ASN A 168 -2.13 5.38 -3.14
CA ASN A 168 -2.27 4.87 -1.79
C ASN A 168 -1.63 5.81 -0.76
N LEU A 169 -2.33 6.04 0.35
CA LEU A 169 -1.89 6.89 1.44
C LEU A 169 -1.35 6.04 2.58
N VAL A 170 -0.19 6.40 3.11
CA VAL A 170 0.41 5.71 4.26
C VAL A 170 0.67 6.69 5.39
N TYR A 171 0.17 6.37 6.58
CA TYR A 171 0.48 7.05 7.83
C TYR A 171 1.23 6.13 8.78
N VAL A 172 2.16 6.70 9.53
CA VAL A 172 2.77 6.06 10.70
C VAL A 172 2.68 7.01 11.88
N ASN A 173 1.94 6.62 12.92
CA ASN A 173 1.65 7.44 14.10
C ASN A 173 1.09 8.84 13.78
N ASP A 174 0.10 8.91 12.86
CA ASP A 174 -0.51 10.14 12.32
C ASP A 174 0.39 10.98 11.39
N ILE A 175 1.64 10.59 11.17
CA ILE A 175 2.56 11.28 10.25
C ILE A 175 2.43 10.65 8.88
N GLU A 176 2.09 11.45 7.87
CA GLU A 176 2.07 10.99 6.48
C GLU A 176 3.49 10.70 5.99
N VAL A 177 3.67 9.51 5.44
CA VAL A 177 4.95 9.10 4.86
C VAL A 177 5.03 9.61 3.43
N TYR A 178 5.90 10.57 3.20
CA TYR A 178 6.15 11.10 1.87
C TYR A 178 6.86 10.03 1.01
N ARG A 179 6.26 9.70 -0.16
CA ARG A 179 6.76 8.66 -1.07
C ARG A 179 7.01 7.34 -0.34
N PRO A 180 5.97 6.67 0.16
CA PRO A 180 6.10 5.44 0.94
C PRO A 180 6.72 4.29 0.15
N PHE A 181 6.70 4.37 -1.18
CA PHE A 181 7.25 3.40 -2.12
C PHE A 181 8.43 4.00 -2.85
N LEU A 182 9.52 3.25 -2.96
CA LEU A 182 10.70 3.67 -3.70
C LEU A 182 10.36 3.85 -5.17
N ALA A 183 10.95 4.84 -5.78
CA ALA A 183 10.45 5.52 -6.96
C ALA A 183 10.50 4.75 -8.28
N ARG A 184 11.15 3.62 -8.36
CA ARG A 184 11.06 2.75 -9.53
C ARG A 184 10.15 1.59 -9.23
N SER A 185 8.98 1.65 -9.82
CA SER A 185 8.11 0.51 -10.03
C SER A 185 8.83 -0.51 -10.90
N GLY A 186 9.72 -1.22 -10.37
CA GLY A 186 10.38 -2.07 -11.25
C GLY A 186 10.57 -3.43 -10.69
N GLN A 187 11.73 -3.90 -10.80
CA GLN A 187 12.04 -5.27 -10.53
C GLN A 187 12.27 -5.51 -9.05
N GLN A 188 12.67 -4.45 -8.29
CA GLN A 188 12.97 -4.64 -6.88
C GLN A 188 12.94 -3.32 -6.13
N GLU A 189 12.09 -3.28 -5.15
CA GLU A 189 12.06 -2.22 -4.18
C GLU A 189 12.75 -2.71 -2.91
N GLY A 190 13.37 -1.80 -2.20
CA GLY A 190 14.03 -2.10 -0.94
C GLY A 190 13.07 -2.38 0.20
N LEU A 191 13.46 -1.97 1.39
CA LEU A 191 12.62 -2.04 2.57
C LEU A 191 11.48 -1.01 2.45
N SER A 192 10.26 -1.42 2.77
CA SER A 192 9.16 -0.49 2.97
C SER A 192 9.40 0.38 4.21
N PHE A 193 8.74 1.55 4.28
CA PHE A 193 8.95 2.47 5.40
C PHE A 193 8.70 1.81 6.76
N ALA A 194 7.55 1.19 6.95
CA ALA A 194 7.17 0.68 8.26
C ALA A 194 7.92 -0.61 8.63
N ASN A 195 8.52 -0.62 9.83
CA ASN A 195 9.18 -1.80 10.37
C ASN A 195 8.16 -2.72 11.06
N PRO A 196 7.92 -3.96 10.57
CA PRO A 196 6.93 -4.88 11.12
C PRO A 196 7.09 -5.18 12.60
N ASP A 197 8.34 -5.26 13.10
CA ASP A 197 8.63 -5.58 14.50
C ASP A 197 8.19 -4.45 15.46
N MET A 198 8.08 -3.21 14.97
CA MET A 198 7.66 -2.04 15.74
C MET A 198 6.14 -1.83 15.77
N VAL A 199 5.38 -2.50 14.91
CA VAL A 199 3.95 -2.23 14.68
C VAL A 199 3.08 -2.83 15.78
N SER A 200 2.14 -2.02 16.29
CA SER A 200 1.08 -2.45 17.23
C SER A 200 -0.28 -2.60 16.56
N ASN A 201 -0.58 -1.77 15.57
CA ASN A 201 -1.88 -1.77 14.90
C ASN A 201 -1.75 -1.36 13.43
N ILE A 202 -2.56 -1.96 12.58
CA ILE A 202 -2.68 -1.64 11.16
C ILE A 202 -4.15 -1.46 10.85
N ASN A 203 -4.51 -0.27 10.35
CA ASN A 203 -5.81 0.05 9.83
C ASN A 203 -5.71 0.23 8.32
N PHE A 204 -6.56 -0.45 7.56
CA PHE A 204 -6.55 -0.40 6.11
C PHE A 204 -7.94 -0.10 5.57
N SER A 205 -8.02 0.79 4.57
CA SER A 205 -9.25 1.07 3.83
C SER A 205 -8.98 0.97 2.33
N ALA A 206 -9.78 0.18 1.63
CA ALA A 206 -9.72 0.02 0.17
C ALA A 206 -10.60 1.05 -0.58
N GLY A 207 -10.84 2.23 0.00
CA GLY A 207 -11.66 3.32 -0.55
C GLY A 207 -12.82 3.69 0.39
N GLY A 208 -13.52 4.77 0.10
CA GLY A 208 -14.58 5.28 0.97
C GLY A 208 -14.07 5.82 2.32
N PHE A 209 -12.78 6.15 2.42
CA PHE A 209 -12.17 6.64 3.65
C PHE A 209 -12.55 8.09 3.97
N GLU A 210 -12.52 8.39 5.25
CA GLU A 210 -13.02 9.63 5.85
C GLU A 210 -12.19 10.87 5.47
N ALA A 211 -12.77 12.09 5.68
CA ALA A 211 -12.14 13.37 5.33
C ALA A 211 -10.86 13.69 6.12
N LYS A 212 -10.67 13.10 7.31
CA LYS A 212 -9.43 13.24 8.11
C LYS A 212 -8.19 12.72 7.38
N TYR A 213 -8.36 11.78 6.45
CA TYR A 213 -7.28 11.25 5.65
C TYR A 213 -7.06 12.07 4.38
N GLY A 214 -5.79 12.21 3.98
CA GLY A 214 -5.32 13.16 2.98
C GLY A 214 -5.68 12.87 1.53
N ASP A 215 -4.90 13.42 0.66
CA ASP A 215 -5.20 13.67 -0.74
C ASP A 215 -4.65 12.55 -1.63
N LYS A 216 -5.30 11.38 -1.57
CA LYS A 216 -5.07 10.20 -2.41
C LYS A 216 -6.39 9.63 -2.91
N MET A 217 -6.35 8.86 -4.01
CA MET A 217 -7.56 8.42 -4.72
C MET A 217 -7.96 6.97 -4.45
N SER A 218 -7.11 6.13 -3.84
CA SER A 218 -7.40 4.69 -3.82
C SER A 218 -7.51 4.09 -2.43
N SER A 219 -6.53 4.21 -1.57
CA SER A 219 -6.54 3.57 -0.25
C SER A 219 -5.85 4.36 0.84
N VAL A 220 -6.07 3.92 2.07
CA VAL A 220 -5.36 4.41 3.27
C VAL A 220 -4.81 3.23 4.03
N LEU A 221 -3.55 3.32 4.41
CA LEU A 221 -2.85 2.44 5.33
C LEU A 221 -2.36 3.27 6.52
N ASP A 222 -2.99 3.06 7.69
CA ASP A 222 -2.70 3.82 8.91
C ASP A 222 -2.10 2.88 9.95
N ILE A 223 -0.82 3.09 10.25
CA ILE A 223 0.03 2.23 11.06
C ILE A 223 0.35 2.93 12.38
N THR A 224 0.21 2.20 13.47
CA THR A 224 0.61 2.67 14.81
C THR A 224 1.74 1.81 15.36
N TYR A 225 2.81 2.43 15.87
CA TYR A 225 3.92 1.73 16.49
C TYR A 225 3.64 1.43 17.96
N LYS A 226 4.35 0.41 18.47
CA LYS A 226 4.26 -0.04 19.88
C LYS A 226 4.76 1.02 20.83
N LYS A 227 4.04 1.20 21.94
CA LYS A 227 4.51 1.91 23.13
C LYS A 227 4.84 0.86 24.19
N PRO A 228 6.13 0.56 24.41
CA PRO A 228 6.52 -0.55 25.27
C PRO A 228 6.25 -0.25 26.75
N LEU A 229 5.90 -1.29 27.48
CA LEU A 229 5.65 -1.26 28.94
C LEU A 229 6.79 -1.86 29.74
N LYS A 230 7.61 -2.69 29.10
CA LYS A 230 8.76 -3.38 29.69
C LYS A 230 9.86 -3.55 28.65
N PHE A 231 11.07 -3.79 29.14
CA PHE A 231 12.18 -4.14 28.28
C PHE A 231 11.92 -5.45 27.53
N GLY A 232 12.35 -5.49 26.30
CA GLY A 232 12.27 -6.67 25.46
C GLY A 232 12.75 -6.38 24.03
N GLY A 233 12.74 -7.40 23.21
CA GLY A 233 13.18 -7.25 21.84
C GLY A 233 12.91 -8.48 21.00
N THR A 234 13.22 -8.35 19.72
CA THR A 234 13.14 -9.41 18.71
C THR A 234 14.38 -9.33 17.85
N VAL A 235 15.02 -10.45 17.63
CA VAL A 235 16.12 -10.59 16.64
C VAL A 235 15.70 -11.67 15.66
N SER A 236 15.79 -11.38 14.37
CA SER A 236 15.52 -12.36 13.32
C SER A 236 16.61 -12.38 12.27
N GLY A 237 16.87 -13.56 11.71
CA GLY A 237 17.78 -13.77 10.60
C GLY A 237 17.22 -14.78 9.62
N SER A 238 17.51 -14.58 8.33
CA SER A 238 17.12 -15.48 7.24
C SER A 238 18.12 -15.39 6.08
N PHE A 239 17.95 -16.23 5.05
CA PHE A 239 18.76 -16.11 3.84
C PHE A 239 18.56 -14.79 3.09
N LEU A 240 17.50 -14.04 3.41
CA LEU A 240 17.16 -12.77 2.77
C LEU A 240 17.67 -11.55 3.57
N GLY A 241 18.18 -11.75 4.79
CA GLY A 241 18.63 -10.69 5.67
C GLY A 241 18.26 -10.89 7.12
N GLY A 242 18.26 -9.81 7.90
CA GLY A 242 17.93 -9.87 9.31
C GLY A 242 17.33 -8.58 9.84
N SER A 243 16.69 -8.67 11.00
CA SER A 243 16.18 -7.53 11.74
C SER A 243 16.51 -7.64 13.22
N MET A 244 16.63 -6.48 13.85
CA MET A 244 16.76 -6.34 15.29
C MET A 244 15.79 -5.26 15.76
N HIS A 245 15.01 -5.57 16.77
CA HIS A 245 14.12 -4.63 17.43
C HIS A 245 14.35 -4.69 18.93
N LEU A 246 14.57 -3.54 19.54
CA LEU A 246 14.72 -3.35 20.97
C LEU A 246 13.69 -2.34 21.46
N GLN A 247 13.13 -2.58 22.63
CA GLN A 247 12.16 -1.69 23.24
C GLN A 247 12.34 -1.64 24.75
N GLY A 248 11.94 -0.53 25.35
CA GLY A 248 12.01 -0.38 26.79
C GLY A 248 11.25 0.82 27.30
N VAL A 249 11.15 0.90 28.63
CA VAL A 249 10.52 2.00 29.33
C VAL A 249 11.36 2.37 30.57
N SER A 250 11.44 3.67 30.88
CA SER A 250 12.11 4.15 32.08
C SER A 250 11.39 3.68 33.36
N LYS A 251 12.12 3.61 34.48
CA LYS A 251 11.54 3.17 35.77
C LYS A 251 10.32 3.99 36.19
N ASN A 252 10.32 5.29 35.93
CA ASN A 252 9.21 6.21 36.20
C ASN A 252 8.14 6.22 35.08
N ARG A 253 8.28 5.39 34.04
CA ARG A 253 7.38 5.29 32.88
C ARG A 253 7.16 6.59 32.10
N VAL A 254 7.98 7.62 32.33
CA VAL A 254 7.92 8.89 31.58
C VAL A 254 8.39 8.69 30.15
N VAL A 255 9.45 7.90 29.95
CA VAL A 255 10.04 7.67 28.63
C VAL A 255 9.85 6.22 28.21
N ALA A 256 9.15 6.00 27.11
CA ALA A 256 9.12 4.72 26.41
C ALA A 256 9.85 4.85 25.08
N TRP A 257 10.62 3.83 24.70
CA TRP A 257 11.44 3.85 23.50
C TRP A 257 11.39 2.51 22.76
N SER A 258 11.45 2.60 21.45
CA SER A 258 11.49 1.45 20.54
C SER A 258 12.46 1.77 19.40
N ILE A 259 13.42 0.91 19.14
CA ILE A 259 14.42 1.05 18.09
C ILE A 259 14.40 -0.22 17.25
N GLY A 260 14.30 -0.08 15.94
CA GLY A 260 14.33 -1.18 14.99
C GLY A 260 15.40 -0.94 13.93
N SER A 261 16.11 -1.99 13.56
CA SER A 261 17.05 -1.97 12.45
C SER A 261 16.81 -3.16 11.55
N ARG A 262 16.89 -2.97 10.24
CA ARG A 262 16.73 -4.02 9.25
C ARG A 262 17.86 -3.98 8.23
N TYR A 263 18.31 -5.16 7.84
CA TYR A 263 19.18 -5.36 6.69
C TYR A 263 18.56 -6.41 5.78
N LYS A 264 18.51 -6.15 4.47
CA LYS A 264 17.97 -7.07 3.49
C LYS A 264 18.85 -7.11 2.25
N SER A 265 18.99 -8.31 1.69
CA SER A 265 19.63 -8.53 0.40
C SER A 265 18.86 -9.58 -0.38
N ASN A 266 18.36 -9.17 -1.54
CA ASN A 266 17.62 -10.09 -2.42
C ASN A 266 18.57 -10.91 -3.35
N THR A 267 19.89 -10.83 -3.17
CA THR A 267 20.88 -11.51 -4.03
C THR A 267 20.56 -13.00 -4.20
N TYR A 268 20.18 -13.67 -3.11
CA TYR A 268 19.84 -15.09 -3.13
C TYR A 268 18.60 -15.38 -3.99
N LEU A 269 17.53 -14.56 -3.86
CA LEU A 269 16.33 -14.68 -4.67
C LEU A 269 16.59 -14.41 -6.15
N LEU A 270 17.39 -13.40 -6.46
CA LEU A 270 17.67 -12.96 -7.81
C LEU A 270 18.48 -13.96 -8.62
N LYS A 271 19.33 -14.74 -7.95
CA LYS A 271 20.05 -15.86 -8.58
C LYS A 271 19.09 -16.95 -9.11
N SER A 272 17.84 -16.98 -8.62
CA SER A 272 16.82 -17.92 -9.11
C SER A 272 16.10 -17.46 -10.37
N MET A 273 16.27 -16.20 -10.80
CA MET A 273 15.63 -15.66 -12.01
C MET A 273 16.25 -16.23 -13.29
N ASP A 274 15.45 -16.27 -14.36
CA ASP A 274 15.93 -16.65 -15.69
C ASP A 274 16.83 -15.59 -16.31
N THR A 275 16.57 -14.33 -16.01
CA THR A 275 17.42 -13.21 -16.40
C THR A 275 18.71 -13.28 -15.60
N LYS A 276 19.74 -13.85 -16.23
CA LYS A 276 21.06 -13.93 -15.61
C LYS A 276 21.65 -12.53 -15.50
N GLY A 277 22.35 -12.26 -14.39
CA GLY A 277 23.04 -11.02 -14.11
C GLY A 277 23.66 -11.07 -12.73
N GLU A 278 24.63 -10.21 -12.50
CA GLU A 278 25.17 -10.01 -11.17
C GLU A 278 24.36 -8.91 -10.48
N TYR A 279 23.55 -9.32 -9.54
CA TYR A 279 22.68 -8.43 -8.77
C TYR A 279 23.24 -8.28 -7.36
N ARG A 280 23.48 -7.04 -6.93
CA ARG A 280 23.99 -6.73 -5.58
C ARG A 280 23.08 -5.73 -4.87
N PRO A 281 21.84 -6.11 -4.53
CA PRO A 281 20.96 -5.27 -3.74
C PRO A 281 21.38 -5.25 -2.28
N ARG A 282 21.41 -4.05 -1.69
CA ARG A 282 21.68 -3.82 -0.27
C ARG A 282 20.71 -2.79 0.25
N PHE A 283 19.93 -3.19 1.22
CA PHE A 283 18.93 -2.35 1.85
C PHE A 283 19.11 -2.37 3.35
N TYR A 284 19.20 -1.22 3.97
CA TYR A 284 19.22 -1.13 5.42
C TYR A 284 18.49 0.11 5.90
N ASP A 285 17.85 -0.01 7.06
CA ASP A 285 17.26 1.10 7.77
C ASP A 285 17.44 1.00 9.27
N VAL A 286 17.33 2.16 9.92
CA VAL A 286 17.22 2.29 11.37
C VAL A 286 16.05 3.21 11.67
N GLN A 287 15.17 2.76 12.54
CA GLN A 287 14.01 3.50 12.99
C GLN A 287 14.00 3.64 14.51
N THR A 288 13.54 4.80 14.97
CA THR A 288 13.43 5.09 16.39
C THR A 288 12.06 5.71 16.67
N PHE A 289 11.37 5.20 17.68
CA PHE A 289 10.14 5.78 18.19
C PHE A 289 10.26 6.01 19.68
N LEU A 290 10.17 7.27 20.10
CA LEU A 290 10.25 7.70 21.49
C LEU A 290 8.90 8.29 21.89
N THR A 291 8.47 8.01 23.12
CA THR A 291 7.28 8.60 23.72
C THR A 291 7.64 9.16 25.09
N PHE A 292 7.36 10.43 25.30
CA PHE A 292 7.53 11.13 26.56
C PHE A 292 6.14 11.46 27.11
N THR A 293 5.73 10.80 28.18
CA THR A 293 4.48 11.09 28.89
C THR A 293 4.78 11.99 30.05
N LEU A 294 4.61 13.32 29.85
CA LEU A 294 4.95 14.32 30.85
C LEU A 294 3.95 14.30 32.01
N ASN A 295 2.67 14.17 31.70
CA ASN A 295 1.56 14.02 32.65
C ASN A 295 0.30 13.50 31.93
N GLU A 296 -0.84 13.45 32.61
CA GLU A 296 -2.11 12.97 32.03
C GLU A 296 -2.61 13.81 30.85
N LYS A 297 -2.19 15.07 30.74
CA LYS A 297 -2.62 16.03 29.71
C LYS A 297 -1.63 16.15 28.57
N TRP A 298 -0.33 15.95 28.79
CA TRP A 298 0.72 16.23 27.84
C TRP A 298 1.57 15.00 27.52
N SER A 299 1.70 14.68 26.26
CA SER A 299 2.64 13.69 25.75
C SER A 299 3.34 14.18 24.48
N ILE A 300 4.59 13.80 24.32
CA ILE A 300 5.42 14.11 23.15
C ILE A 300 5.89 12.79 22.55
N GLU A 301 5.84 12.68 21.24
CA GLU A 301 6.30 11.52 20.48
C GLU A 301 7.30 11.96 19.42
N PHE A 302 8.36 11.20 19.26
CA PHE A 302 9.35 11.40 18.21
C PHE A 302 9.47 10.12 17.38
N LEU A 303 9.34 10.26 16.07
CA LEU A 303 9.56 9.21 15.05
C LEU A 303 10.76 9.61 14.20
N GLY A 304 11.78 8.78 14.14
CA GLY A 304 12.94 8.94 13.27
C GLY A 304 13.15 7.74 12.36
N ASN A 305 13.58 7.97 11.13
CA ASN A 305 13.97 6.94 10.17
C ASN A 305 15.17 7.41 9.34
N VAL A 306 16.14 6.53 9.16
CA VAL A 306 17.24 6.69 8.21
C VAL A 306 17.33 5.40 7.42
N ALA A 307 17.30 5.48 6.09
CA ALA A 307 17.38 4.33 5.21
C ALA A 307 18.31 4.59 4.02
N ASN A 308 19.05 3.55 3.65
CA ASN A 308 19.85 3.50 2.43
C ASN A 308 19.46 2.25 1.64
N ASN A 309 19.11 2.46 0.39
CA ASN A 309 18.75 1.40 -0.54
C ASN A 309 19.66 1.53 -1.76
N GLN A 310 20.47 0.50 -2.01
CA GLN A 310 21.39 0.44 -3.13
C GLN A 310 21.10 -0.80 -3.96
N TYR A 311 21.11 -0.63 -5.26
CA TYR A 311 20.88 -1.69 -6.22
C TYR A 311 21.88 -1.56 -7.37
N LEU A 312 22.82 -2.50 -7.45
CA LEU A 312 23.76 -2.62 -8.55
C LEU A 312 23.37 -3.82 -9.42
N VAL A 313 23.23 -3.60 -10.71
CA VAL A 313 22.96 -4.62 -11.72
C VAL A 313 24.10 -4.62 -12.75
N ILE A 314 24.66 -5.77 -12.98
CA ILE A 314 25.55 -6.04 -14.10
C ILE A 314 24.84 -7.11 -14.95
N PRO A 315 24.25 -6.72 -16.11
CA PRO A 315 23.54 -7.67 -16.92
C PRO A 315 24.48 -8.74 -17.50
N ALA A 316 24.05 -9.98 -17.53
CA ALA A 316 24.79 -11.06 -18.19
C ALA A 316 24.15 -11.40 -19.53
N ASN A 317 24.97 -11.99 -20.41
CA ASN A 317 24.51 -12.46 -21.71
C ASN A 317 23.33 -13.43 -21.56
N ARG A 318 22.38 -13.32 -22.47
CA ARG A 318 21.11 -14.03 -22.40
C ARG A 318 20.77 -14.67 -23.74
N GLU A 319 20.29 -15.90 -23.68
CA GLU A 319 19.61 -16.55 -24.78
C GLU A 319 18.19 -16.93 -24.36
N THR A 320 17.23 -16.65 -25.24
CA THR A 320 15.81 -16.93 -24.96
C THR A 320 15.14 -17.38 -26.25
N THR A 321 14.45 -18.51 -26.22
CA THR A 321 13.63 -18.98 -27.34
C THR A 321 12.16 -18.64 -27.04
N PHE A 322 11.45 -18.10 -28.03
CA PHE A 322 10.05 -17.69 -27.91
C PHE A 322 9.35 -17.77 -29.25
N GLY A 323 8.03 -17.61 -29.25
CA GLY A 323 7.20 -17.75 -30.47
C GLY A 323 6.32 -18.97 -30.46
N THR A 324 5.90 -19.40 -31.64
CA THR A 324 5.09 -20.62 -31.85
C THR A 324 5.94 -21.70 -32.51
N VAL A 325 5.44 -22.94 -32.54
CA VAL A 325 6.14 -24.08 -33.22
C VAL A 325 6.50 -23.74 -34.66
N ASN A 326 5.59 -23.07 -35.41
CA ASN A 326 5.81 -22.68 -36.79
C ASN A 326 6.65 -21.42 -36.99
N ASN A 327 6.90 -20.67 -35.91
CA ASN A 327 7.65 -19.41 -35.94
C ASN A 327 8.43 -19.25 -34.64
N ALA A 328 9.29 -20.22 -34.35
CA ALA A 328 10.17 -20.19 -33.22
C ALA A 328 11.38 -19.28 -33.49
N VAL A 329 11.66 -18.37 -32.57
CA VAL A 329 12.74 -17.39 -32.69
C VAL A 329 13.65 -17.50 -31.48
N LYS A 330 14.96 -17.50 -31.72
CA LYS A 330 16.00 -17.43 -30.69
C LYS A 330 16.52 -16.01 -30.65
N LEU A 331 16.48 -15.38 -29.45
CA LEU A 331 17.14 -14.13 -29.16
C LEU A 331 18.40 -14.40 -28.37
N SER A 332 19.52 -13.92 -28.86
CA SER A 332 20.80 -13.88 -28.13
C SER A 332 21.18 -12.43 -27.89
N ILE A 333 21.37 -12.03 -26.64
CA ILE A 333 21.83 -10.67 -26.26
C ILE A 333 23.15 -10.78 -25.51
N TYR A 334 24.15 -10.04 -25.98
CA TYR A 334 25.44 -9.84 -25.33
C TYR A 334 25.47 -8.47 -24.69
N PHE A 335 25.59 -8.44 -23.36
CA PHE A 335 25.56 -7.22 -22.59
C PHE A 335 26.95 -6.79 -22.16
N ASP A 336 27.16 -5.48 -22.09
CA ASP A 336 28.26 -4.83 -21.40
C ASP A 336 27.76 -3.63 -20.60
N GLY A 337 28.46 -3.34 -19.48
CA GLY A 337 28.14 -2.21 -18.65
C GLY A 337 27.42 -2.56 -17.34
N GLN A 338 26.91 -1.53 -16.68
CA GLN A 338 26.25 -1.68 -15.37
C GLN A 338 25.22 -0.59 -15.11
N GLU A 339 24.32 -0.90 -14.17
CA GLU A 339 23.34 0.04 -13.64
C GLU A 339 23.42 0.12 -12.12
N LEU A 340 23.60 1.32 -11.58
CA LEU A 340 23.60 1.62 -10.15
C LEU A 340 22.45 2.54 -9.82
N MET A 341 21.59 2.11 -8.91
CA MET A 341 20.54 2.93 -8.30
C MET A 341 20.80 3.04 -6.81
N GLN A 342 20.71 4.24 -6.27
CA GLN A 342 20.91 4.51 -4.87
C GLN A 342 19.88 5.49 -4.35
N TYR A 343 19.26 5.16 -3.21
CA TYR A 343 18.22 5.95 -2.55
C TYR A 343 18.58 6.11 -1.07
N ASN A 344 18.87 7.33 -0.68
CA ASN A 344 19.12 7.71 0.70
C ASN A 344 17.91 8.49 1.20
N THR A 345 17.30 8.06 2.31
CA THR A 345 16.16 8.74 2.89
C THR A 345 16.37 9.00 4.37
N MET A 346 15.93 10.15 4.81
CA MET A 346 15.92 10.55 6.21
C MET A 346 14.58 11.20 6.54
N MET A 347 13.96 10.79 7.62
CA MET A 347 12.70 11.35 8.11
C MET A 347 12.77 11.56 9.61
N GLY A 348 12.27 12.70 10.06
CA GLY A 348 12.04 13.00 11.46
C GLY A 348 10.65 13.59 11.67
N GLY A 349 9.94 13.17 12.70
CA GLY A 349 8.64 13.73 13.07
C GLY A 349 8.49 13.86 14.58
N LEU A 350 8.03 15.03 15.02
CA LEU A 350 7.72 15.35 16.40
C LEU A 350 6.23 15.60 16.53
N SER A 351 5.57 14.91 17.45
CA SER A 351 4.14 15.09 17.73
C SER A 351 3.94 15.46 19.18
N THR A 352 3.26 16.55 19.43
CA THR A 352 2.86 16.97 20.79
C THR A 352 1.35 16.82 20.92
N THR A 353 0.91 16.03 21.90
CA THR A 353 -0.51 15.83 22.19
C THR A 353 -0.87 16.52 23.50
N PHE A 354 -1.94 17.32 23.45
CA PHE A 354 -2.53 17.98 24.61
C PHE A 354 -3.98 17.55 24.80
N LYS A 355 -4.31 17.05 25.97
CA LYS A 355 -5.67 16.67 26.40
C LYS A 355 -6.14 17.62 27.48
N PRO A 356 -6.78 18.77 27.15
CA PRO A 356 -7.26 19.72 28.17
C PRO A 356 -8.30 19.09 29.12
N ASN A 357 -9.09 18.17 28.60
CA ASN A 357 -10.09 17.38 29.31
C ASN A 357 -10.30 16.00 28.61
N SER A 358 -11.14 15.16 29.21
CA SER A 358 -11.44 13.81 28.69
C SER A 358 -12.14 13.78 27.30
N ARG A 359 -12.72 14.91 26.88
CA ARG A 359 -13.50 15.02 25.63
C ARG A 359 -12.74 15.68 24.49
N THR A 360 -11.61 16.30 24.77
CA THR A 360 -10.86 17.08 23.77
C THR A 360 -9.41 16.60 23.71
N LYS A 361 -8.95 16.32 22.50
CA LYS A 361 -7.56 15.97 22.18
C LYS A 361 -7.07 16.90 21.08
N LEU A 362 -5.96 17.56 21.31
CA LEU A 362 -5.28 18.43 20.35
C LEU A 362 -3.90 17.82 20.08
N LYS A 363 -3.49 17.78 18.83
CA LYS A 363 -2.19 17.25 18.40
C LYS A 363 -1.52 18.25 17.46
N LEU A 364 -0.29 18.60 17.73
CA LEU A 364 0.58 19.37 16.83
C LEU A 364 1.68 18.43 16.34
N ILE A 365 1.85 18.33 15.02
CA ILE A 365 2.81 17.46 14.37
C ILE A 365 3.72 18.31 13.51
N THR A 366 5.02 18.16 13.68
CA THR A 366 6.03 18.73 12.78
C THR A 366 6.85 17.60 12.21
N SER A 367 7.01 17.53 10.89
CA SER A 367 7.80 16.50 10.26
C SER A 367 8.66 17.04 9.12
N ALA A 368 9.83 16.44 8.96
CA ALA A 368 10.75 16.72 7.87
C ALA A 368 11.18 15.42 7.20
N TYR A 369 11.24 15.44 5.89
CA TYR A 369 11.69 14.33 5.06
C TYR A 369 12.73 14.84 4.06
N LYS A 370 13.81 14.07 3.88
CA LYS A 370 14.82 14.32 2.86
C LYS A 370 15.12 13.02 2.11
N ALA A 371 15.12 13.08 0.80
CA ALA A 371 15.51 11.99 -0.07
C ALA A 371 16.54 12.45 -1.08
N GLN A 372 17.51 11.58 -1.35
CA GLN A 372 18.46 11.71 -2.44
C GLN A 372 18.39 10.43 -3.27
N GLU A 373 18.05 10.55 -4.52
CA GLU A 373 17.96 9.45 -5.47
C GLU A 373 18.99 9.65 -6.58
N GLU A 374 19.81 8.65 -6.84
CA GLU A 374 20.78 8.63 -7.92
C GLU A 374 20.58 7.41 -8.80
N GLU A 375 20.58 7.62 -10.10
CA GLU A 375 20.55 6.58 -11.12
C GLU A 375 21.73 6.80 -12.07
N LYS A 376 22.63 5.83 -12.12
CA LYS A 376 23.81 5.87 -12.99
C LYS A 376 23.83 4.57 -13.78
N TYR A 377 23.60 4.64 -15.06
CA TYR A 377 23.68 3.49 -15.92
C TYR A 377 24.40 3.78 -17.21
N THR A 378 25.16 2.82 -17.68
CA THR A 378 25.67 2.68 -19.01
C THR A 378 25.57 1.21 -19.34
N VAL A 379 24.63 0.87 -20.21
CA VAL A 379 24.34 -0.50 -20.60
C VAL A 379 24.28 -0.58 -22.11
N GLN A 380 25.19 -1.37 -22.68
CA GLN A 380 25.20 -1.72 -24.09
C GLN A 380 24.67 -3.15 -24.23
N GLY A 381 23.87 -3.37 -25.25
CA GLY A 381 23.43 -4.70 -25.65
C GLY A 381 23.58 -4.88 -27.15
N GLN A 382 24.20 -5.98 -27.56
CA GLN A 382 24.20 -6.45 -28.94
C GLN A 382 23.31 -7.66 -29.02
N TYR A 383 22.30 -7.65 -29.91
CA TYR A 383 21.35 -8.72 -30.02
C TYR A 383 21.29 -9.33 -31.42
N TYR A 384 21.00 -10.63 -31.47
CA TYR A 384 20.77 -11.41 -32.65
C TYR A 384 19.39 -12.06 -32.57
N ILE A 385 18.60 -11.93 -33.59
CA ILE A 385 17.27 -12.55 -33.72
C ILE A 385 17.38 -13.64 -34.79
N ASP A 386 17.39 -14.91 -34.37
CA ASP A 386 17.56 -16.04 -35.25
C ASP A 386 16.25 -16.81 -35.39
N GLN A 387 15.85 -17.09 -36.65
CA GLN A 387 14.76 -18.02 -36.91
C GLN A 387 15.25 -19.43 -36.68
N LEU A 388 14.50 -20.20 -35.92
CA LEU A 388 14.77 -21.64 -35.77
C LEU A 388 14.05 -22.45 -36.83
N GLU A 389 14.68 -23.58 -37.24
CA GLU A 389 14.04 -24.56 -38.12
C GLU A 389 12.85 -25.19 -37.41
N ALA A 390 11.68 -25.09 -38.04
CA ALA A 390 10.39 -25.54 -37.48
C ALA A 390 9.94 -26.90 -38.01
N ASP A 391 10.58 -27.41 -39.04
CA ASP A 391 10.24 -28.68 -39.64
C ASP A 391 10.79 -29.85 -38.80
N PHE A 392 9.88 -30.62 -38.19
CA PHE A 392 10.20 -31.78 -37.36
C PHE A 392 10.85 -32.93 -38.14
N GLY A 393 10.74 -32.93 -39.49
CA GLY A 393 11.33 -33.94 -40.36
C GLY A 393 12.78 -33.69 -40.74
N LYS A 394 13.36 -32.56 -40.36
CA LYS A 394 14.73 -32.19 -40.67
C LYS A 394 15.70 -32.49 -39.53
N ASP A 395 16.90 -32.93 -39.84
CA ASP A 395 17.97 -33.22 -38.88
C ASP A 395 18.40 -31.98 -38.06
N ASN A 396 18.18 -30.77 -38.59
CA ASN A 396 18.49 -29.51 -37.94
C ASN A 396 17.28 -28.87 -37.26
N PHE A 397 16.22 -29.62 -36.92
CA PHE A 397 15.08 -29.13 -36.18
C PHE A 397 15.53 -28.42 -34.90
N GLY A 398 15.02 -27.21 -34.68
CA GLY A 398 15.33 -26.38 -33.52
C GLY A 398 16.70 -25.68 -33.56
N GLN A 399 17.49 -25.88 -34.62
CA GLN A 399 18.72 -25.11 -34.85
C GLN A 399 18.43 -23.82 -35.63
N VAL A 400 19.39 -22.91 -35.70
CA VAL A 400 19.27 -21.65 -36.42
C VAL A 400 19.15 -21.93 -37.92
N ALA A 401 18.05 -21.55 -38.52
CA ALA A 401 17.82 -21.64 -39.96
C ALA A 401 18.41 -20.42 -40.69
N PHE A 402 18.12 -19.21 -40.18
CA PHE A 402 18.69 -17.97 -40.68
C PHE A 402 18.56 -16.84 -39.64
N ASN A 403 19.40 -15.80 -39.75
CA ASN A 403 19.35 -14.62 -38.92
C ASN A 403 18.31 -13.63 -39.47
N ARG A 404 17.35 -13.23 -38.63
CA ARG A 404 16.30 -12.26 -38.94
C ARG A 404 16.72 -10.81 -38.66
N GLY A 405 17.69 -10.61 -37.78
CA GLY A 405 18.14 -9.30 -37.45
C GLY A 405 19.28 -9.24 -36.46
N VAL A 406 20.08 -8.24 -36.58
CA VAL A 406 21.16 -7.87 -35.67
C VAL A 406 20.92 -6.45 -35.26
N GLY A 407 21.08 -6.14 -34.00
CA GLY A 407 20.98 -4.77 -33.55
C GLY A 407 21.84 -4.52 -32.32
N THR A 408 22.10 -3.25 -32.08
CA THR A 408 22.77 -2.79 -30.88
C THR A 408 21.98 -1.67 -30.23
N PHE A 409 22.05 -1.58 -28.94
CA PHE A 409 21.58 -0.42 -28.19
C PHE A 409 22.58 -0.01 -27.16
N LEU A 410 22.65 1.28 -26.87
CA LEU A 410 23.42 1.84 -25.77
C LEU A 410 22.56 2.82 -25.00
N ASN A 411 22.29 2.50 -23.74
CA ASN A 411 21.55 3.33 -22.83
C ASN A 411 22.50 3.97 -21.83
N ASN A 412 22.48 5.28 -21.72
CA ASN A 412 23.27 6.03 -20.76
C ASN A 412 22.38 6.96 -19.93
N GLY A 413 22.59 6.99 -18.64
CA GLY A 413 21.88 7.91 -17.75
C GLY A 413 22.71 8.29 -16.53
N ARG A 414 22.59 9.56 -16.15
CA ARG A 414 23.19 10.17 -14.97
C ARG A 414 22.15 11.10 -14.34
N ASN A 415 21.25 10.48 -13.57
CA ASN A 415 20.11 11.18 -12.99
C ASN A 415 20.31 11.36 -11.50
N ARG A 416 19.86 12.50 -10.98
CA ARG A 416 19.85 12.78 -9.55
C ARG A 416 18.64 13.62 -9.18
N ILE A 417 17.93 13.22 -8.14
CA ILE A 417 16.84 13.96 -7.51
C ILE A 417 17.19 14.15 -6.04
N ASP A 418 17.23 15.39 -5.59
CA ASP A 418 17.27 15.77 -4.18
C ASP A 418 15.92 16.37 -3.81
N ALA A 419 15.20 15.78 -2.85
CA ALA A 419 13.89 16.23 -2.41
C ALA A 419 13.90 16.47 -0.89
N ALA A 420 13.35 17.61 -0.48
CA ALA A 420 13.11 17.94 0.93
C ALA A 420 11.65 18.36 1.11
N VAL A 421 11.00 17.84 2.14
CA VAL A 421 9.61 18.17 2.48
C VAL A 421 9.52 18.48 3.95
N PHE A 422 8.90 19.59 4.29
CA PHE A 422 8.64 20.02 5.65
C PHE A 422 7.14 20.21 5.87
N ASN A 423 6.62 19.70 6.98
CA ASN A 423 5.21 19.81 7.31
C ASN A 423 5.01 20.31 8.74
N ILE A 424 3.98 21.13 8.91
CA ILE A 424 3.37 21.44 10.21
C ILE A 424 1.89 21.13 10.10
N GLU A 425 1.37 20.32 11.03
CA GLU A 425 -0.01 19.88 11.01
C GLU A 425 -0.61 19.98 12.42
N HIS A 426 -1.79 20.59 12.52
CA HIS A 426 -2.63 20.57 13.71
C HIS A 426 -3.81 19.63 13.49
N LYS A 427 -4.08 18.75 14.46
CA LYS A 427 -5.27 17.89 14.50
C LYS A 427 -6.00 18.09 15.81
N GLY A 428 -7.32 18.21 15.75
CA GLY A 428 -8.19 18.27 16.90
C GLY A 428 -9.28 17.23 16.84
N THR A 429 -9.64 16.70 18.00
CA THR A 429 -10.79 15.82 18.18
C THR A 429 -11.57 16.28 19.40
N ARG A 430 -12.89 16.39 19.27
CA ARG A 430 -13.78 16.75 20.37
C ARG A 430 -15.05 15.90 20.37
N LEU A 431 -15.31 15.25 21.48
CA LEU A 431 -16.58 14.58 21.73
C LEU A 431 -17.64 15.61 22.13
N ILE A 432 -18.73 15.69 21.35
CA ILE A 432 -19.85 16.60 21.55
C ILE A 432 -21.03 15.78 22.05
N GLY A 433 -21.34 15.92 23.35
CA GLY A 433 -22.36 15.08 23.99
C GLY A 433 -21.93 13.60 24.02
N SER A 434 -22.92 12.71 23.85
CA SER A 434 -22.76 11.27 23.96
C SER A 434 -22.77 10.52 22.62
N HIS A 435 -23.08 11.23 21.53
CA HIS A 435 -23.36 10.59 20.23
C HIS A 435 -22.58 11.23 19.06
N SER A 436 -21.76 12.24 19.33
CA SER A 436 -21.16 13.04 18.28
C SER A 436 -19.67 13.25 18.52
N GLU A 437 -18.91 13.18 17.44
CA GLU A 437 -17.49 13.47 17.42
C GLU A 437 -17.19 14.49 16.31
N LEU A 438 -16.45 15.53 16.65
CA LEU A 438 -15.94 16.52 15.72
C LEU A 438 -14.45 16.38 15.60
N LEU A 439 -13.96 16.22 14.36
CA LEU A 439 -12.55 16.19 14.02
C LEU A 439 -12.23 17.33 13.07
N TRP A 440 -11.09 17.97 13.26
CA TRP A 440 -10.59 19.01 12.37
C TRP A 440 -9.08 18.96 12.27
N GLY A 441 -8.55 19.52 11.23
CA GLY A 441 -7.10 19.66 11.06
C GLY A 441 -6.75 20.70 10.02
N ALA A 442 -5.55 21.22 10.18
CA ALA A 442 -4.90 22.12 9.23
C ALA A 442 -3.45 21.72 9.08
N ARG A 443 -2.94 21.71 7.84
CA ARG A 443 -1.57 21.35 7.49
C ARG A 443 -0.98 22.35 6.52
N TYR A 444 0.24 22.76 6.78
CA TYR A 444 1.12 23.45 5.85
C TYR A 444 2.24 22.50 5.44
N GLN A 445 2.53 22.42 4.15
CA GLN A 445 3.61 21.67 3.57
C GLN A 445 4.45 22.54 2.67
N HIS A 446 5.76 22.52 2.87
CA HIS A 446 6.76 23.10 1.97
C HIS A 446 7.54 21.97 1.32
N GLU A 447 7.72 22.03 0.00
CA GLU A 447 8.40 21.02 -0.80
C GLU A 447 9.46 21.68 -1.68
N SER A 448 10.71 21.21 -1.59
CA SER A 448 11.86 21.66 -2.38
C SER A 448 12.43 20.46 -3.13
N ILE A 449 12.48 20.53 -4.45
CA ILE A 449 12.97 19.46 -5.31
C ILE A 449 13.98 20.02 -6.30
N GLN A 450 15.15 19.39 -6.34
CA GLN A 450 16.16 19.62 -7.35
C GLN A 450 16.30 18.34 -8.18
N ASP A 451 16.09 18.44 -9.48
CA ASP A 451 16.15 17.33 -10.41
C ASP A 451 17.14 17.61 -11.53
N LYS A 452 18.05 16.68 -11.73
CA LYS A 452 19.02 16.73 -12.84
C LYS A 452 18.91 15.44 -13.64
N LEU A 453 18.50 15.56 -14.88
CA LEU A 453 18.46 14.48 -15.85
C LEU A 453 19.56 14.65 -16.89
N SER A 454 20.19 13.54 -17.24
CA SER A 454 21.08 13.42 -18.38
C SER A 454 20.98 11.99 -18.89
N GLU A 455 20.07 11.77 -19.80
CA GLU A 455 19.83 10.48 -20.42
C GLU A 455 20.00 10.59 -21.93
N TRP A 456 20.57 9.58 -22.53
CA TRP A 456 20.57 9.41 -23.98
C TRP A 456 20.61 7.94 -24.35
N ARG A 457 20.08 7.64 -25.52
CA ARG A 457 19.98 6.29 -26.05
C ARG A 457 20.32 6.27 -27.53
N THR A 458 21.14 5.30 -27.93
CA THR A 458 21.30 4.92 -29.33
C THR A 458 20.69 3.55 -29.57
N ILE A 459 20.12 3.35 -30.71
CA ILE A 459 19.68 2.04 -31.21
C ILE A 459 20.13 1.94 -32.67
N ASP A 460 20.80 0.86 -32.99
CA ASP A 460 21.12 0.47 -34.35
C ASP A 460 20.59 -0.96 -34.60
N SER A 461 19.65 -1.08 -35.53
CA SER A 461 19.08 -2.35 -35.99
C SER A 461 19.24 -2.43 -37.50
N ALA A 462 20.48 -2.58 -37.96
CA ALA A 462 20.84 -2.66 -39.38
C ALA A 462 20.28 -1.47 -40.22
N GLY A 463 20.19 -0.27 -39.61
CA GLY A 463 19.73 0.94 -40.30
C GLY A 463 18.24 1.19 -40.37
N TYR A 464 17.39 0.31 -39.77
CA TYR A 464 15.92 0.44 -39.87
C TYR A 464 15.30 1.36 -38.80
N VAL A 465 15.93 1.48 -37.65
CA VAL A 465 15.39 2.31 -36.56
C VAL A 465 15.91 3.74 -36.62
N ALA A 466 17.17 3.91 -36.98
CA ALA A 466 17.78 5.20 -37.25
C ALA A 466 18.49 5.17 -38.59
N PRO A 467 18.46 6.23 -39.40
CA PRO A 467 19.19 6.27 -40.68
C PRO A 467 20.68 6.03 -40.41
N TYR A 468 21.27 5.12 -41.18
CA TYR A 468 22.72 4.88 -41.09
C TYR A 468 23.48 6.15 -41.49
N SER A 469 24.41 6.53 -40.65
CA SER A 469 25.39 7.60 -40.93
C SER A 469 26.80 7.05 -40.68
N PRO A 470 27.69 7.09 -41.68
CA PRO A 470 29.07 6.63 -41.49
C PRO A 470 29.92 7.58 -40.64
N THR A 471 29.45 8.78 -40.40
CA THR A 471 30.23 9.90 -39.80
C THR A 471 29.64 10.37 -38.46
N GLU A 472 28.34 10.08 -38.16
CA GLU A 472 27.65 10.59 -36.98
C GLU A 472 26.94 9.50 -36.25
N ILE A 473 26.94 9.56 -34.91
CA ILE A 473 26.13 8.70 -34.05
C ILE A 473 24.75 9.31 -33.89
N ASN A 474 23.74 8.65 -34.42
CA ASN A 474 22.35 9.08 -34.29
C ASN A 474 21.81 8.69 -32.90
N LEU A 475 21.37 9.71 -32.13
CA LEU A 475 20.70 9.50 -30.85
C LEU A 475 19.21 9.31 -31.08
N LEU A 476 18.67 8.22 -30.57
CA LEU A 476 17.23 7.95 -30.61
C LEU A 476 16.47 8.86 -29.64
N ASP A 477 16.97 8.97 -28.41
CA ASP A 477 16.42 9.81 -27.37
C ASP A 477 17.52 10.59 -26.66
N VAL A 478 17.26 11.86 -26.39
CA VAL A 478 18.12 12.69 -25.53
C VAL A 478 17.24 13.49 -24.59
N ILE A 479 17.43 13.28 -23.28
CA ILE A 479 16.78 14.07 -22.25
C ILE A 479 17.86 14.73 -21.40
N LYS A 480 17.90 16.05 -21.40
CA LYS A 480 18.81 16.83 -20.57
C LYS A 480 18.06 17.97 -19.92
N SER A 481 17.91 17.89 -18.61
CA SER A 481 17.20 18.93 -17.86
C SER A 481 17.81 19.17 -16.48
N LYS A 482 17.60 20.37 -15.98
CA LYS A 482 17.92 20.78 -14.62
C LYS A 482 16.75 21.59 -14.10
N ILE A 483 16.04 21.07 -13.12
CA ILE A 483 14.81 21.65 -12.58
C ILE A 483 15.04 21.95 -11.11
N SER A 484 14.58 23.11 -10.66
CA SER A 484 14.44 23.47 -9.26
C SER A 484 12.98 23.85 -9.02
N LEU A 485 12.32 23.14 -8.11
CA LEU A 485 10.92 23.36 -7.74
C LEU A 485 10.84 23.68 -6.26
N GLU A 486 10.25 24.84 -5.95
CA GLU A 486 9.86 25.24 -4.59
C GLU A 486 8.35 25.44 -4.59
N THR A 487 7.63 24.78 -3.71
CA THR A 487 6.15 24.84 -3.69
C THR A 487 5.57 24.65 -2.30
N ASN A 488 4.40 25.24 -2.09
CA ASN A 488 3.70 25.22 -0.82
C ASN A 488 2.28 24.68 -1.00
N ARG A 489 1.82 23.92 -0.02
CA ARG A 489 0.44 23.42 0.06
C ARG A 489 -0.16 23.76 1.41
N VAL A 490 -1.41 24.24 1.39
CA VAL A 490 -2.21 24.45 2.60
C VAL A 490 -3.43 23.55 2.52
N GLN A 491 -3.64 22.77 3.55
CA GLN A 491 -4.70 21.76 3.60
C GLN A 491 -5.50 21.95 4.88
N GLY A 492 -6.79 21.67 4.83
CA GLY A 492 -7.64 21.66 6.00
C GLY A 492 -8.78 20.68 5.87
N TYR A 493 -9.27 20.14 6.99
CA TYR A 493 -10.46 19.30 6.99
C TYR A 493 -11.32 19.56 8.22
N LEU A 494 -12.61 19.30 8.04
CA LEU A 494 -13.61 19.26 9.09
C LEU A 494 -14.46 18.01 8.89
N GLN A 495 -14.65 17.22 9.94
CA GLN A 495 -15.42 15.98 9.91
C GLN A 495 -16.27 15.87 11.15
N TYR A 496 -17.51 15.47 10.95
CA TYR A 496 -18.48 15.22 12.00
C TYR A 496 -19.02 13.81 11.90
N ALA A 497 -18.94 13.07 12.99
CA ALA A 497 -19.50 11.73 13.10
C ALA A 497 -20.65 11.75 14.12
N TYR A 498 -21.78 11.17 13.75
CA TYR A 498 -22.98 11.08 14.57
C TYR A 498 -23.47 9.64 14.65
N ASN A 499 -23.62 9.13 15.86
CA ASN A 499 -24.13 7.80 16.14
C ASN A 499 -25.49 7.89 16.82
N LYS A 500 -26.48 7.24 16.26
CA LYS A 500 -27.84 7.23 16.81
C LYS A 500 -28.37 5.81 16.91
N GLN A 501 -28.75 5.43 18.09
CA GLN A 501 -29.60 4.26 18.30
C GLN A 501 -31.05 4.65 18.01
N LEU A 502 -31.65 3.95 17.05
CA LEU A 502 -33.04 4.16 16.66
C LEU A 502 -33.99 3.49 17.68
N ARG A 503 -35.30 3.76 17.53
CA ARG A 503 -36.33 3.25 18.46
C ARG A 503 -36.43 1.72 18.51
N ASP A 504 -36.09 1.05 17.40
CA ASP A 504 -36.05 -0.39 17.26
C ASP A 504 -34.70 -1.00 17.72
N SER A 505 -33.86 -0.22 18.39
CA SER A 505 -32.52 -0.59 18.85
C SER A 505 -31.51 -0.84 17.72
N SER A 506 -31.82 -0.53 16.47
CA SER A 506 -30.86 -0.50 15.38
C SER A 506 -29.91 0.71 15.54
N LEU A 507 -28.67 0.59 15.00
CA LEU A 507 -27.66 1.65 15.09
C LEU A 507 -27.46 2.29 13.71
N LEU A 508 -27.59 3.61 13.64
CA LEU A 508 -27.26 4.42 12.48
C LEU A 508 -26.06 5.30 12.81
N THR A 509 -25.01 5.18 12.01
CA THR A 509 -23.84 6.04 12.06
C THR A 509 -23.76 6.87 10.78
N VAL A 510 -23.58 8.17 10.92
CA VAL A 510 -23.37 9.10 9.81
C VAL A 510 -22.06 9.81 10.03
N THR A 511 -21.15 9.70 9.08
CA THR A 511 -19.88 10.44 9.09
C THR A 511 -19.83 11.33 7.85
N ALA A 512 -19.88 12.63 8.05
CA ALA A 512 -19.78 13.62 7.00
C ALA A 512 -18.56 14.50 7.22
N GLY A 513 -17.86 14.85 6.15
CA GLY A 513 -16.70 15.71 6.24
C GLY A 513 -16.36 16.39 4.93
N VAL A 514 -15.59 17.44 5.03
CA VAL A 514 -15.06 18.19 3.90
C VAL A 514 -13.57 18.42 4.12
N ARG A 515 -12.81 18.29 3.04
CA ARG A 515 -11.39 18.59 2.99
C ARG A 515 -11.11 19.58 1.88
N ALA A 516 -10.25 20.55 2.10
CA ALA A 516 -9.76 21.49 1.11
C ALA A 516 -8.24 21.44 1.02
N ASN A 517 -7.71 21.62 -0.18
CA ASN A 517 -6.28 21.69 -0.46
C ASN A 517 -6.03 22.82 -1.47
N TYR A 518 -5.16 23.75 -1.11
CA TYR A 518 -4.64 24.78 -1.98
C TYR A 518 -3.17 24.50 -2.29
N TRP A 519 -2.80 24.56 -3.57
CA TRP A 519 -1.44 24.40 -4.06
C TRP A 519 -0.98 25.63 -4.85
N ASP A 520 0.13 26.24 -4.43
CA ASP A 520 0.62 27.48 -4.99
C ASP A 520 1.24 27.33 -6.39
N PHE A 521 1.79 26.15 -6.71
CA PHE A 521 2.42 25.85 -7.99
C PHE A 521 1.50 26.12 -9.18
N ASN A 522 0.30 25.63 -9.14
CA ASN A 522 -0.73 25.81 -10.19
C ASN A 522 -1.91 26.68 -9.74
N LYS A 523 -1.84 27.27 -8.54
CA LYS A 523 -2.88 28.09 -7.89
C LYS A 523 -4.24 27.40 -7.80
N GLN A 524 -4.24 26.06 -7.73
CA GLN A 524 -5.46 25.27 -7.69
C GLN A 524 -5.94 25.08 -6.24
N THR A 525 -7.24 25.31 -6.03
CA THR A 525 -7.95 24.89 -4.83
C THR A 525 -8.89 23.75 -5.17
N VAL A 526 -8.81 22.65 -4.44
CA VAL A 526 -9.72 21.51 -4.56
C VAL A 526 -10.48 21.28 -3.25
N VAL A 527 -11.74 20.87 -3.37
CA VAL A 527 -12.62 20.63 -2.21
C VAL A 527 -13.21 19.22 -2.33
N SER A 528 -13.04 18.42 -1.28
CA SER A 528 -13.37 17.00 -1.22
C SER A 528 -14.45 16.71 -0.16
N PRO A 529 -15.74 16.85 -0.46
CA PRO A 529 -16.82 16.39 0.41
C PRO A 529 -16.85 14.85 0.44
N ARG A 530 -17.09 14.27 1.62
CA ARG A 530 -17.17 12.83 1.84
C ARG A 530 -18.27 12.51 2.83
N LEU A 531 -19.01 11.43 2.56
CA LEU A 531 -20.10 10.95 3.39
C LEU A 531 -20.02 9.44 3.51
N THR A 532 -20.15 8.92 4.72
CA THR A 532 -20.32 7.50 4.99
C THR A 532 -21.53 7.29 5.89
N LEU A 533 -22.38 6.39 5.48
CA LEU A 533 -23.54 5.92 6.23
C LEU A 533 -23.30 4.47 6.62
N SER A 534 -23.57 4.13 7.86
CA SER A 534 -23.54 2.75 8.35
C SER A 534 -24.80 2.45 9.12
N TYR A 535 -25.45 1.36 8.76
CA TYR A 535 -26.71 0.92 9.38
C TYR A 535 -26.54 -0.52 9.88
N LYS A 536 -26.72 -0.70 11.19
CA LYS A 536 -26.74 -2.01 11.84
C LYS A 536 -28.16 -2.27 12.33
N PRO A 537 -28.96 -3.10 11.60
CA PRO A 537 -30.30 -3.44 12.02
C PRO A 537 -30.29 -4.27 13.31
N ASN A 538 -31.38 -4.20 14.06
CA ASN A 538 -31.58 -5.04 15.24
C ASN A 538 -32.15 -6.41 14.84
N TRP A 539 -31.42 -7.12 13.98
CA TRP A 539 -31.79 -8.47 13.55
C TRP A 539 -31.06 -9.53 14.37
N LYS A 540 -31.53 -10.75 14.30
CA LYS A 540 -30.81 -11.91 14.92
C LYS A 540 -29.44 -12.13 14.26
N GLN A 541 -29.34 -11.81 12.98
CA GLN A 541 -28.12 -11.85 12.20
C GLN A 541 -27.29 -10.58 12.48
N ASP A 542 -26.01 -10.76 12.77
CA ASP A 542 -25.09 -9.62 12.99
C ASP A 542 -24.59 -9.05 11.65
N LEU A 543 -25.44 -8.24 11.03
CA LEU A 543 -25.22 -7.58 9.75
C LEU A 543 -24.99 -6.08 9.93
N VAL A 544 -24.09 -5.52 9.13
CA VAL A 544 -23.90 -4.08 8.99
C VAL A 544 -23.87 -3.73 7.51
N PHE A 545 -24.67 -2.76 7.09
CA PHE A 545 -24.68 -2.20 5.75
C PHE A 545 -23.99 -0.85 5.78
N LYS A 546 -23.16 -0.58 4.76
CA LYS A 546 -22.43 0.69 4.64
C LYS A 546 -22.58 1.24 3.24
N ALA A 547 -22.72 2.57 3.14
CA ALA A 547 -22.70 3.30 1.89
C ALA A 547 -21.74 4.47 2.03
N SER A 548 -20.79 4.60 1.11
CA SER A 548 -19.81 5.70 1.10
C SER A 548 -19.83 6.41 -0.24
N TRP A 549 -19.84 7.73 -0.18
CA TRP A 549 -19.74 8.62 -1.32
C TRP A 549 -18.75 9.73 -1.02
N GLY A 550 -17.98 10.16 -2.04
CA GLY A 550 -17.11 11.32 -1.86
C GLY A 550 -16.22 11.62 -3.06
N TYR A 551 -15.67 12.82 -3.00
CA TYR A 551 -14.66 13.32 -3.92
C TYR A 551 -13.29 13.10 -3.32
N TYR A 552 -12.37 12.56 -4.12
CA TYR A 552 -10.99 12.29 -3.76
C TYR A 552 -10.09 12.92 -4.79
N TYR A 553 -9.36 13.95 -4.40
CA TYR A 553 -8.36 14.60 -5.25
C TYR A 553 -6.97 14.15 -4.86
N GLN A 554 -6.12 13.98 -5.86
CA GLN A 554 -4.70 13.70 -5.68
C GLN A 554 -3.89 14.73 -6.45
N PRO A 555 -3.28 15.69 -5.77
CA PRO A 555 -2.27 16.54 -6.40
C PRO A 555 -1.13 15.67 -6.96
N PRO A 556 -0.65 15.94 -8.16
CA PRO A 556 0.41 15.14 -8.74
C PRO A 556 1.68 15.22 -7.90
N PHE A 557 2.40 14.11 -7.80
CA PHE A 557 3.75 14.12 -7.28
C PHE A 557 4.74 14.52 -8.40
N TYR A 558 5.97 14.82 -8.01
CA TYR A 558 6.94 15.45 -8.92
C TYR A 558 7.08 14.74 -10.28
N ARG A 559 7.15 13.40 -10.31
CA ARG A 559 7.34 12.67 -11.58
C ARG A 559 6.14 12.73 -12.52
N GLU A 560 4.92 12.86 -12.00
CA GLU A 560 3.71 13.04 -12.80
C GLU A 560 3.66 14.40 -13.49
N MET A 561 4.41 15.39 -12.97
CA MET A 561 4.47 16.76 -13.51
C MET A 561 5.46 16.90 -14.66
N ARG A 562 6.39 15.92 -14.80
CA ARG A 562 7.48 15.96 -15.77
C ARG A 562 7.18 15.10 -16.98
N GLY A 563 7.13 15.75 -18.17
CA GLY A 563 6.90 15.09 -19.45
C GLY A 563 8.11 14.31 -19.97
N PHE A 564 7.93 13.67 -21.11
CA PHE A 564 8.97 12.89 -21.80
C PHE A 564 10.17 13.74 -22.25
N ASP A 565 9.96 15.03 -22.44
CA ASP A 565 11.01 16.01 -22.79
C ASP A 565 11.81 16.50 -21.57
N GLY A 566 11.52 15.99 -20.39
CA GLY A 566 12.15 16.37 -19.14
C GLY A 566 11.73 17.73 -18.58
N LYS A 567 10.65 18.34 -19.10
CA LYS A 567 10.13 19.63 -18.62
C LYS A 567 8.93 19.44 -17.70
N LEU A 568 8.78 20.36 -16.74
CA LEU A 568 7.58 20.43 -15.91
C LEU A 568 6.43 21.09 -16.67
N ASN A 569 5.22 20.54 -16.49
CA ASN A 569 4.00 21.21 -16.93
C ASN A 569 3.48 22.11 -15.80
N PRO A 570 3.52 23.45 -15.95
CA PRO A 570 3.04 24.36 -14.91
C PRO A 570 1.51 24.37 -14.77
N ASN A 571 0.78 23.87 -15.76
CA ASN A 571 -0.67 23.85 -15.78
C ASN A 571 -1.28 22.51 -15.32
N ILE A 572 -0.44 21.62 -14.78
CA ILE A 572 -0.91 20.31 -14.33
C ILE A 572 -1.85 20.46 -13.12
N LYS A 573 -2.94 19.71 -13.14
CA LYS A 573 -4.01 19.74 -12.12
C LYS A 573 -3.99 18.50 -11.26
N ALA A 574 -4.66 18.59 -10.11
CA ALA A 574 -4.96 17.43 -9.29
C ALA A 574 -5.89 16.45 -10.03
N GLN A 575 -5.53 15.17 -10.01
CA GLN A 575 -6.40 14.09 -10.50
C GLN A 575 -7.60 13.92 -9.56
N GLN A 576 -8.75 13.49 -10.06
CA GLN A 576 -9.98 13.34 -9.31
C GLN A 576 -10.57 11.95 -9.45
N SER A 577 -11.04 11.40 -8.34
CA SER A 577 -11.87 10.19 -8.30
C SER A 577 -13.14 10.46 -7.47
N ILE A 578 -14.30 10.18 -8.02
CA ILE A 578 -15.58 10.25 -7.30
C ILE A 578 -15.99 8.82 -6.97
N HIS A 579 -16.06 8.49 -5.70
CA HIS A 579 -16.37 7.15 -5.23
C HIS A 579 -17.85 6.99 -4.91
N TYR A 580 -18.38 5.83 -5.30
CA TYR A 580 -19.66 5.29 -4.88
C TYR A 580 -19.40 3.86 -4.42
N LEU A 581 -19.59 3.58 -3.15
CA LEU A 581 -19.28 2.30 -2.53
C LEU A 581 -20.46 1.84 -1.68
N LEU A 582 -20.88 0.59 -1.89
CA LEU A 582 -21.83 -0.11 -1.05
C LEU A 582 -21.16 -1.37 -0.50
N SER A 583 -21.22 -1.59 0.79
CA SER A 583 -20.66 -2.79 1.40
C SER A 583 -21.55 -3.35 2.50
N GLY A 584 -21.37 -4.64 2.77
CA GLY A 584 -22.05 -5.35 3.84
C GLY A 584 -21.10 -6.28 4.57
N ASP A 585 -21.17 -6.26 5.89
CA ASP A 585 -20.42 -7.14 6.78
C ASP A 585 -21.38 -8.08 7.49
N TYR A 586 -21.15 -9.36 7.40
CA TYR A 586 -21.92 -10.38 8.09
C TYR A 586 -21.04 -11.23 9.00
N ASN A 587 -21.25 -11.13 10.32
CA ASN A 587 -20.62 -11.99 11.32
C ASN A 587 -21.55 -13.15 11.66
N PHE A 588 -21.02 -14.38 11.63
CA PHE A 588 -21.78 -15.58 11.94
C PHE A 588 -20.91 -16.65 12.61
N LYS A 589 -21.52 -17.68 13.11
CA LYS A 589 -20.81 -18.83 13.63
C LYS A 589 -21.00 -20.03 12.71
N LEU A 590 -19.89 -20.62 12.26
CA LEU A 590 -19.85 -21.87 11.52
C LEU A 590 -19.02 -22.88 12.34
N TRP A 591 -19.47 -24.09 12.54
CA TRP A 591 -18.81 -25.08 13.42
C TRP A 591 -18.55 -24.56 14.85
N ARG A 592 -19.43 -23.70 15.37
CA ARG A 592 -19.29 -22.98 16.65
C ARG A 592 -18.08 -22.04 16.72
N ARG A 593 -17.51 -21.65 15.59
CA ARG A 593 -16.35 -20.73 15.45
C ARG A 593 -16.78 -19.42 14.78
N PRO A 594 -16.09 -18.31 15.06
CA PRO A 594 -16.44 -17.03 14.46
C PRO A 594 -16.00 -16.96 12.99
N PHE A 595 -16.87 -16.46 12.14
CA PHE A 595 -16.63 -16.15 10.74
C PHE A 595 -17.19 -14.77 10.40
N LYS A 596 -16.58 -14.14 9.42
CA LYS A 596 -17.03 -12.87 8.86
C LYS A 596 -16.98 -12.95 7.34
N VAL A 597 -18.05 -12.50 6.69
CA VAL A 597 -18.10 -12.27 5.24
C VAL A 597 -18.25 -10.79 5.00
N ILE A 598 -17.48 -10.25 4.05
CA ILE A 598 -17.57 -8.87 3.56
C ILE A 598 -17.84 -8.93 2.06
N LEU A 599 -18.89 -8.25 1.63
CA LEU A 599 -19.21 -8.04 0.22
C LEU A 599 -19.20 -6.54 -0.04
N ALA A 600 -18.49 -6.11 -1.08
CA ALA A 600 -18.41 -4.70 -1.45
C ALA A 600 -18.57 -4.53 -2.96
N GLY A 601 -19.48 -3.66 -3.39
CA GLY A 601 -19.63 -3.20 -4.77
C GLY A 601 -19.21 -1.74 -4.87
N TYR A 602 -18.51 -1.36 -5.94
CA TYR A 602 -18.02 0.00 -6.10
C TYR A 602 -18.01 0.48 -7.55
N TYR A 603 -18.17 1.79 -7.68
CA TYR A 603 -17.98 2.53 -8.91
C TYR A 603 -17.14 3.79 -8.60
N LYS A 604 -16.09 4.04 -9.40
CA LYS A 604 -15.28 5.25 -9.33
C LYS A 604 -15.35 5.95 -10.68
N GLN A 605 -15.73 7.21 -10.69
CA GLN A 605 -15.61 8.09 -11.85
C GLN A 605 -14.29 8.84 -11.75
N LEU A 606 -13.46 8.76 -12.78
CA LEU A 606 -12.12 9.33 -12.82
C LEU A 606 -12.07 10.52 -13.78
N LYS A 607 -11.48 11.63 -13.35
CA LYS A 607 -11.35 12.86 -14.14
C LYS A 607 -9.94 13.45 -14.00
N ASP A 608 -9.53 14.23 -14.98
CA ASP A 608 -8.23 14.89 -15.00
C ASP A 608 -7.06 13.94 -14.72
N LEU A 609 -7.18 12.68 -15.21
CA LEU A 609 -6.11 11.69 -15.06
C LEU A 609 -4.87 12.09 -15.84
N ILE A 610 -3.72 11.74 -15.28
CA ILE A 610 -2.42 11.86 -15.93
C ILE A 610 -2.03 10.47 -16.45
N PRO A 611 -2.15 10.23 -17.78
CA PRO A 611 -1.77 8.96 -18.37
C PRO A 611 -0.29 8.66 -18.19
N TYR A 612 0.02 7.38 -18.17
CA TYR A 612 1.38 6.90 -18.16
C TYR A 612 1.53 5.64 -19.01
N GLU A 613 2.73 5.39 -19.49
CA GLU A 613 3.10 4.14 -20.13
C GLU A 613 4.13 3.38 -19.30
N ILE A 614 4.20 2.08 -19.52
CA ILE A 614 5.20 1.20 -18.90
C ILE A 614 6.19 0.79 -19.97
N ASP A 615 7.44 1.27 -19.84
CA ASP A 615 8.57 0.91 -20.67
C ASP A 615 9.46 -0.07 -19.90
N ASN A 616 9.37 -1.35 -20.21
CA ASN A 616 9.95 -2.46 -19.46
C ASN A 616 9.47 -2.43 -17.99
N THR A 617 10.21 -1.79 -17.10
CA THR A 617 9.86 -1.63 -15.67
C THR A 617 9.74 -0.18 -15.26
N ARG A 618 9.96 0.77 -16.18
CA ARG A 618 9.88 2.20 -15.91
C ARG A 618 8.49 2.73 -16.19
N ILE A 619 7.93 3.50 -15.28
CA ILE A 619 6.72 4.29 -15.52
C ILE A 619 7.14 5.66 -16.05
N ARG A 620 6.59 6.03 -17.19
CA ARG A 620 6.78 7.34 -17.85
C ARG A 620 5.45 8.04 -17.96
N TYR A 621 5.35 9.24 -17.39
CA TYR A 621 4.12 10.02 -17.35
C TYR A 621 4.04 10.98 -18.52
N TYR A 622 2.82 11.16 -19.05
CA TYR A 622 2.56 12.14 -20.11
C TYR A 622 2.57 13.58 -19.59
N ALA A 623 2.50 13.78 -18.29
CA ALA A 623 2.44 15.08 -17.60
C ALA A 623 1.32 16.00 -18.13
N LYS A 624 0.18 15.42 -18.48
CA LYS A 624 -1.01 16.12 -18.98
C LYS A 624 -2.26 15.54 -18.33
N ASN A 625 -3.22 16.41 -17.94
CA ASN A 625 -4.54 15.98 -17.45
C ASN A 625 -5.52 15.80 -18.61
N ASN A 626 -5.21 14.94 -19.56
CA ASN A 626 -5.96 14.74 -20.79
C ASN A 626 -6.72 13.42 -20.85
N SER A 627 -6.94 12.78 -19.69
CA SER A 627 -7.65 11.52 -19.64
C SER A 627 -8.80 11.54 -18.64
N VAL A 628 -9.87 10.86 -19.00
CA VAL A 628 -11.00 10.53 -18.14
C VAL A 628 -11.18 9.02 -18.08
N GLY A 629 -11.81 8.52 -17.02
CA GLY A 629 -11.94 7.08 -16.88
C GLY A 629 -13.01 6.66 -15.89
N TYR A 630 -13.07 5.34 -15.69
CA TYR A 630 -13.89 4.76 -14.64
C TYR A 630 -13.31 3.45 -14.13
N THR A 631 -13.64 3.12 -12.90
CA THR A 631 -13.40 1.80 -12.33
C THR A 631 -14.66 1.29 -11.68
N GLN A 632 -15.02 0.04 -11.96
CA GLN A 632 -16.14 -0.64 -11.33
C GLN A 632 -15.77 -2.06 -10.93
N GLY A 633 -16.35 -2.55 -9.85
CA GLY A 633 -16.03 -3.90 -9.41
C GLY A 633 -16.85 -4.37 -8.22
N VAL A 634 -16.64 -5.64 -7.90
CA VAL A 634 -17.21 -6.32 -6.75
C VAL A 634 -16.11 -7.14 -6.07
N ASP A 635 -16.04 -7.02 -4.77
CA ASP A 635 -15.09 -7.75 -3.92
C ASP A 635 -15.81 -8.58 -2.88
N LEU A 636 -15.36 -9.81 -2.67
CA LEU A 636 -15.83 -10.71 -1.61
C LEU A 636 -14.64 -11.12 -0.74
N ARG A 637 -14.82 -11.10 0.57
CA ARG A 637 -13.87 -11.64 1.55
C ARG A 637 -14.60 -12.54 2.53
N ILE A 638 -14.01 -13.69 2.81
CA ILE A 638 -14.37 -14.52 3.95
C ILE A 638 -13.15 -14.65 4.86
N ASN A 639 -13.33 -14.38 6.14
CA ASN A 639 -12.32 -14.64 7.15
C ASN A 639 -12.96 -15.31 8.37
N GLY A 640 -12.17 -16.13 9.07
CA GLY A 640 -12.67 -16.84 10.22
C GLY A 640 -11.71 -17.87 10.75
N GLU A 641 -12.14 -18.55 11.80
CA GLU A 641 -11.44 -19.68 12.39
C GLU A 641 -11.79 -20.98 11.66
N PHE A 642 -11.17 -21.20 10.49
CA PHE A 642 -11.24 -22.50 9.81
C PHE A 642 -10.62 -23.60 10.69
N ILE A 643 -9.56 -23.26 11.40
CA ILE A 643 -8.94 -24.06 12.45
C ILE A 643 -9.11 -23.31 13.79
N LYS A 644 -9.49 -24.01 14.83
CA LYS A 644 -9.77 -23.41 16.14
C LYS A 644 -8.59 -22.57 16.64
N GLY A 645 -8.86 -21.31 16.98
CA GLY A 645 -7.89 -20.37 17.50
C GLY A 645 -6.92 -19.79 16.47
N ILE A 646 -7.15 -20.01 15.16
CA ILE A 646 -6.31 -19.46 14.08
C ILE A 646 -7.19 -18.80 13.02
N GLU A 647 -6.93 -17.55 12.77
CA GLU A 647 -7.60 -16.82 11.69
C GLU A 647 -6.97 -17.13 10.34
N SER A 648 -7.81 -17.42 9.37
CA SER A 648 -7.46 -17.53 7.94
C SER A 648 -8.48 -16.76 7.12
N TRP A 649 -8.10 -16.35 5.90
CA TRP A 649 -9.01 -15.62 5.02
C TRP A 649 -8.75 -15.92 3.55
N ALA A 650 -9.80 -15.69 2.77
CA ALA A 650 -9.74 -15.69 1.32
C ALA A 650 -10.48 -14.47 0.77
N THR A 651 -9.99 -13.93 -0.33
CA THR A 651 -10.55 -12.80 -1.05
C THR A 651 -10.68 -13.12 -2.52
N ILE A 652 -11.75 -12.67 -3.13
CA ILE A 652 -11.93 -12.70 -4.58
C ILE A 652 -12.47 -11.34 -5.03
N GLY A 653 -11.90 -10.80 -6.08
CA GLY A 653 -12.32 -9.52 -6.65
C GLY A 653 -12.50 -9.62 -8.16
N TYR A 654 -13.49 -8.90 -8.66
CA TYR A 654 -13.68 -8.62 -10.07
C TYR A 654 -13.70 -7.12 -10.28
N LEU A 655 -12.85 -6.61 -11.20
CA LEU A 655 -12.82 -5.20 -11.53
C LEU A 655 -12.67 -4.97 -13.04
N LYS A 656 -13.13 -3.82 -13.49
CA LYS A 656 -12.88 -3.25 -14.81
C LYS A 656 -12.48 -1.79 -14.63
N THR A 657 -11.27 -1.43 -15.09
CA THR A 657 -10.81 -0.03 -15.08
C THR A 657 -10.36 0.40 -16.48
N MET A 658 -10.94 1.50 -16.95
CA MET A 658 -10.76 2.02 -18.31
C MET A 658 -10.41 3.50 -18.27
N GLU A 659 -9.69 3.95 -19.28
CA GLU A 659 -9.38 5.36 -19.51
C GLU A 659 -9.56 5.75 -20.97
N ASN A 660 -9.91 7.00 -21.22
CA ASN A 660 -10.01 7.60 -22.54
C ASN A 660 -9.13 8.85 -22.56
N ILE A 661 -8.10 8.81 -23.40
CA ILE A 661 -7.11 9.87 -23.55
C ILE A 661 -7.53 10.73 -24.74
N SER A 662 -7.79 12.01 -24.51
CA SER A 662 -8.37 12.90 -25.52
C SER A 662 -7.47 13.13 -26.75
N ASP A 663 -6.15 13.08 -26.55
CA ASP A 663 -5.15 13.30 -27.61
C ASP A 663 -4.73 11.99 -28.31
N ASP A 664 -5.23 10.85 -27.84
CA ASP A 664 -4.86 9.55 -28.38
C ASP A 664 -5.50 9.33 -29.74
N ARG A 665 -4.67 9.11 -30.76
CA ARG A 665 -5.13 8.92 -32.14
C ARG A 665 -4.27 7.91 -32.87
N LYS A 666 -4.92 7.03 -33.61
CA LYS A 666 -4.29 6.11 -34.57
C LYS A 666 -4.36 6.76 -35.95
N VAL A 667 -3.20 7.09 -36.50
CA VAL A 667 -3.09 7.59 -37.88
C VAL A 667 -2.62 6.41 -38.75
N THR A 668 -3.39 6.09 -39.79
CA THR A 668 -3.02 5.11 -40.81
C THR A 668 -2.74 5.86 -42.11
N TYR A 669 -1.53 5.75 -42.63
CA TYR A 669 -1.12 6.40 -43.87
C TYR A 669 -1.28 5.45 -45.06
N PHE A 670 -1.65 5.98 -46.21
CA PHE A 670 -1.79 5.26 -47.46
C PHE A 670 -0.91 5.90 -48.51
N ASN A 671 -0.35 5.02 -49.37
CA ASN A 671 0.44 5.42 -50.53
C ASN A 671 -0.45 5.74 -51.76
N SER A 672 0.16 6.08 -52.90
CA SER A 672 -0.57 6.34 -54.14
C SER A 672 -1.28 5.11 -54.71
N ASP A 673 -0.89 3.89 -54.30
CA ASP A 673 -1.45 2.65 -54.75
C ASP A 673 -2.62 2.17 -53.88
N GLY A 674 -2.96 2.95 -52.85
CA GLY A 674 -4.00 2.63 -51.85
C GLY A 674 -3.56 1.67 -50.75
N ASP A 675 -2.30 1.25 -50.74
CA ASP A 675 -1.77 0.35 -49.72
C ASP A 675 -1.51 1.09 -48.41
N THR A 676 -1.79 0.40 -47.31
CA THR A 676 -1.38 0.90 -45.98
C THR A 676 0.14 0.93 -45.89
N ILE A 677 0.69 2.07 -45.52
CA ILE A 677 2.13 2.23 -45.31
C ILE A 677 2.52 1.56 -44.00
N VAL A 678 3.23 0.44 -44.10
CA VAL A 678 3.87 -0.27 -42.99
C VAL A 678 5.37 -0.22 -43.26
N ASN A 679 6.08 0.51 -42.39
CA ASN A 679 7.53 0.68 -42.55
C ASN A 679 8.24 -0.69 -42.55
N GLY A 680 9.11 -0.92 -43.56
CA GLY A 680 9.79 -2.19 -43.78
C GLY A 680 8.98 -3.27 -44.59
N TYR A 681 7.71 -2.98 -44.92
CA TYR A 681 6.86 -3.89 -45.72
C TYR A 681 6.30 -3.26 -46.97
N THR A 682 5.86 -2.01 -46.90
CA THR A 682 5.27 -1.33 -48.06
C THR A 682 6.38 -0.73 -48.95
N PHE A 683 6.38 -1.05 -50.23
CA PHE A 683 7.43 -0.63 -51.14
C PHE A 683 7.45 0.87 -51.35
N ASN A 684 6.27 1.50 -51.55
CA ASN A 684 6.13 2.96 -51.69
C ASN A 684 5.68 3.56 -50.33
N ASN A 685 6.61 4.12 -49.59
CA ASN A 685 6.37 4.72 -48.26
C ASN A 685 6.01 6.22 -48.27
N LYS A 686 5.70 6.79 -49.44
CA LYS A 686 5.27 8.19 -49.55
C LYS A 686 3.77 8.29 -49.20
N PRO A 687 3.38 8.96 -48.12
CA PRO A 687 1.98 9.10 -47.76
C PRO A 687 1.31 10.15 -48.69
N VAL A 688 0.19 9.77 -49.29
CA VAL A 688 -0.69 10.63 -50.10
C VAL A 688 -2.04 10.81 -49.43
N ASP A 689 -2.44 9.91 -48.55
CA ASP A 689 -3.69 9.97 -47.80
C ASP A 689 -3.49 9.41 -46.35
N SER A 690 -4.39 9.76 -45.43
CA SER A 690 -4.37 9.27 -44.08
C SER A 690 -5.75 9.17 -43.45
N THR A 691 -5.97 8.14 -42.67
CA THR A 691 -7.18 7.98 -41.84
C THR A 691 -6.83 8.11 -40.38
N VAL A 692 -7.62 8.90 -39.64
CA VAL A 692 -7.46 9.09 -38.20
C VAL A 692 -8.60 8.39 -37.47
N VAL A 693 -8.24 7.51 -36.51
CA VAL A 693 -9.18 6.82 -35.64
C VAL A 693 -8.86 7.16 -34.19
N TYR A 694 -9.89 7.54 -33.44
CA TYR A 694 -9.75 7.76 -31.98
C TYR A 694 -10.09 6.45 -31.25
N PRO A 695 -9.15 5.88 -30.46
CA PRO A 695 -9.33 4.59 -29.81
C PRO A 695 -10.46 4.55 -28.75
N GLY A 696 -10.82 5.71 -28.16
CA GLY A 696 -11.79 5.77 -27.10
C GLY A 696 -11.31 5.15 -25.77
N TYR A 697 -12.19 4.40 -25.13
CA TYR A 697 -11.85 3.77 -23.84
C TYR A 697 -10.93 2.55 -24.02
N ILE A 698 -9.73 2.65 -23.44
CA ILE A 698 -8.73 1.57 -23.39
C ILE A 698 -8.52 1.11 -21.93
N PRO A 699 -8.05 -0.12 -21.70
CA PRO A 699 -7.74 -0.58 -20.33
C PRO A 699 -6.65 0.27 -19.68
N ARG A 700 -6.85 0.69 -18.43
CA ARG A 700 -5.78 1.30 -17.62
C ARG A 700 -4.67 0.27 -17.34
N PRO A 701 -3.41 0.68 -17.13
CA PRO A 701 -2.31 -0.25 -16.83
C PRO A 701 -2.56 -1.15 -15.62
N THR A 702 -3.44 -0.75 -14.71
CA THR A 702 -3.84 -1.48 -13.50
C THR A 702 -5.08 -2.37 -13.69
N ASP A 703 -5.58 -2.54 -14.93
CA ASP A 703 -6.79 -3.31 -15.22
C ASP A 703 -6.58 -4.82 -15.07
N GLN A 704 -6.59 -5.32 -13.85
CA GLN A 704 -6.51 -6.74 -13.52
C GLN A 704 -7.89 -7.29 -13.19
N ARG A 705 -8.53 -7.98 -14.15
CA ARG A 705 -9.98 -8.31 -14.13
C ARG A 705 -10.40 -9.17 -12.96
N VAL A 706 -9.69 -10.23 -12.69
CA VAL A 706 -10.00 -11.16 -11.59
C VAL A 706 -8.78 -11.30 -10.71
N THR A 707 -8.99 -11.17 -9.41
CA THR A 707 -7.97 -11.38 -8.39
C THR A 707 -8.46 -12.38 -7.36
N PHE A 708 -7.57 -13.22 -6.86
CA PHE A 708 -7.81 -14.10 -5.73
C PHE A 708 -6.61 -14.05 -4.81
N GLY A 709 -6.87 -13.92 -3.52
CA GLY A 709 -5.87 -13.98 -2.45
C GLY A 709 -6.35 -14.90 -1.34
N MET A 710 -5.47 -15.74 -0.80
CA MET A 710 -5.78 -16.59 0.34
C MET A 710 -4.59 -16.68 1.28
N PHE A 711 -4.85 -16.50 2.55
CA PHE A 711 -3.92 -16.83 3.62
C PHE A 711 -4.55 -17.87 4.53
N PHE A 712 -3.95 -19.04 4.61
CA PHE A 712 -4.42 -20.17 5.40
C PHE A 712 -3.36 -20.61 6.39
N GLN A 713 -3.78 -20.93 7.60
CA GLN A 713 -2.90 -21.40 8.67
C GLN A 713 -3.49 -22.65 9.33
N ASP A 714 -2.62 -23.58 9.72
CA ASP A 714 -2.99 -24.78 10.46
C ASP A 714 -1.84 -25.26 11.35
N TYR A 715 -2.16 -26.07 12.35
CA TYR A 715 -1.18 -26.82 13.12
C TYR A 715 -0.99 -28.21 12.52
N ILE A 716 0.25 -28.70 12.52
CA ILE A 716 0.49 -30.08 12.10
C ILE A 716 -0.17 -31.02 13.14
N PRO A 717 -1.02 -31.96 12.70
CA PRO A 717 -1.63 -32.95 13.59
C PRO A 717 -0.58 -33.65 14.44
N LYS A 718 -0.84 -33.79 15.75
CA LYS A 718 0.08 -34.38 16.75
C LYS A 718 1.34 -33.57 17.06
N LEU A 719 1.59 -32.44 16.37
CA LEU A 719 2.73 -31.56 16.60
C LEU A 719 2.30 -30.10 16.75
N PRO A 720 1.60 -29.68 17.80
CA PRO A 720 1.02 -28.35 17.95
C PRO A 720 2.05 -27.23 18.08
N SER A 721 3.33 -27.58 18.27
CA SER A 721 4.44 -26.61 18.20
C SER A 721 4.86 -26.27 16.78
N CYS A 722 4.36 -26.98 15.77
CA CYS A 722 4.63 -26.74 14.38
C CYS A 722 3.39 -26.18 13.69
N LYS A 723 3.51 -24.99 13.15
CA LYS A 723 2.45 -24.28 12.43
C LYS A 723 2.78 -24.26 10.96
N MET A 724 1.85 -24.71 10.13
CA MET A 724 1.88 -24.54 8.67
C MET A 724 1.16 -23.25 8.29
N TYR A 725 1.66 -22.56 7.28
CA TYR A 725 1.00 -21.40 6.71
C TYR A 725 1.19 -21.35 5.21
N LEU A 726 0.16 -20.95 4.51
CA LEU A 726 0.05 -20.94 3.06
C LEU A 726 -0.44 -19.58 2.59
N ASN A 727 0.24 -19.00 1.62
CA ASN A 727 -0.16 -17.78 0.93
C ASN A 727 -0.36 -18.09 -0.56
N MET A 728 -1.56 -17.83 -1.08
CA MET A 728 -1.89 -17.99 -2.49
C MET A 728 -2.30 -16.66 -3.09
N GLN A 729 -1.80 -16.38 -4.28
CA GLN A 729 -2.14 -15.19 -5.04
C GLN A 729 -2.37 -15.57 -6.50
N PHE A 730 -3.47 -15.07 -7.06
CA PHE A 730 -3.81 -15.18 -8.47
C PHE A 730 -4.32 -13.84 -8.97
N GLY A 731 -3.91 -13.46 -10.18
CA GLY A 731 -4.43 -12.30 -10.87
C GLY A 731 -4.40 -12.50 -12.38
N THR A 732 -5.46 -12.13 -13.07
CA THR A 732 -5.47 -12.12 -14.54
C THR A 732 -4.44 -11.14 -15.06
N GLY A 733 -3.98 -11.36 -16.31
CA GLY A 733 -2.92 -10.57 -16.91
C GLY A 733 -3.23 -9.07 -17.00
N LEU A 734 -2.25 -8.25 -16.64
CA LEU A 734 -2.29 -6.79 -16.82
C LEU A 734 -2.16 -6.40 -18.29
N PRO A 735 -2.68 -5.23 -18.70
CA PRO A 735 -2.42 -4.67 -20.02
C PRO A 735 -0.94 -4.40 -20.26
N PHE A 736 -0.47 -4.67 -21.47
CA PHE A 736 0.88 -4.32 -21.90
C PHE A 736 0.92 -4.04 -23.39
N GLY A 737 2.00 -3.48 -23.88
CA GLY A 737 2.23 -3.22 -25.29
C GLY A 737 3.57 -2.51 -25.51
N PRO A 738 3.95 -2.26 -26.76
CA PRO A 738 5.19 -1.58 -27.08
C PRO A 738 5.18 -0.16 -26.50
N PRO A 739 6.29 0.30 -25.89
CA PRO A 739 6.48 1.69 -25.53
C PRO A 739 6.64 2.55 -26.81
N GLY A 740 6.32 3.80 -26.74
CA GLY A 740 6.46 4.68 -27.90
C GLY A 740 5.46 5.84 -27.91
N HIS A 741 4.99 6.23 -26.73
CA HIS A 741 4.06 7.35 -26.53
C HIS A 741 2.68 7.16 -27.18
N GLU A 742 2.33 5.92 -27.51
CA GLU A 742 1.06 5.52 -28.11
C GLU A 742 0.34 4.55 -27.18
N ARG A 743 -0.27 5.11 -26.12
CA ARG A 743 -0.89 4.33 -25.04
C ARG A 743 -1.95 3.34 -25.56
N TRP A 744 -2.63 3.66 -26.68
CA TRP A 744 -3.63 2.79 -27.31
C TRP A 744 -3.06 1.46 -27.84
N LYS A 745 -1.74 1.35 -28.03
CA LYS A 745 -1.06 0.09 -28.39
C LYS A 745 -0.87 -0.85 -27.18
N GLN A 746 -0.97 -0.35 -25.94
CA GLN A 746 -0.73 -1.11 -24.73
C GLN A 746 -2.02 -1.76 -24.19
N VAL A 747 -2.66 -2.59 -25.03
CA VAL A 747 -3.94 -3.25 -24.75
C VAL A 747 -3.88 -4.77 -24.76
N PHE A 748 -2.72 -5.37 -25.08
CA PHE A 748 -2.49 -6.81 -24.97
C PHE A 748 -2.53 -7.24 -23.51
N ARG A 749 -2.74 -8.53 -23.25
CA ARG A 749 -2.80 -9.07 -21.89
C ARG A 749 -1.59 -9.96 -21.61
N MET A 750 -0.93 -9.70 -20.50
CA MET A 750 0.11 -10.57 -19.96
C MET A 750 -0.49 -11.93 -19.56
N PRO A 751 0.32 -12.98 -19.45
CA PRO A 751 -0.08 -14.20 -18.76
C PRO A 751 -0.55 -13.92 -17.34
N PRO A 752 -1.51 -14.70 -16.80
CA PRO A 752 -1.97 -14.50 -15.44
C PRO A 752 -0.85 -14.77 -14.41
N TYR A 753 -0.79 -13.90 -13.39
CA TYR A 753 0.08 -14.08 -12.24
C TYR A 753 -0.47 -15.18 -11.33
N ARG A 754 0.37 -16.15 -10.95
CA ARG A 754 0.01 -17.29 -10.09
C ARG A 754 1.14 -17.57 -9.13
N ARG A 755 0.85 -17.55 -7.86
CA ARG A 755 1.87 -17.81 -6.85
C ARG A 755 1.29 -18.55 -5.65
N VAL A 756 2.03 -19.54 -5.19
CA VAL A 756 1.78 -20.27 -3.96
C VAL A 756 3.07 -20.31 -3.16
N ASP A 757 3.03 -19.77 -1.95
CA ASP A 757 4.13 -19.81 -1.00
C ASP A 757 3.67 -20.59 0.24
N ILE A 758 4.49 -21.49 0.75
CA ILE A 758 4.21 -22.32 1.92
C ILE A 758 5.33 -22.16 2.94
N GLY A 759 4.98 -22.20 4.22
CA GLY A 759 5.94 -22.19 5.29
C GLY A 759 5.53 -23.07 6.48
N PHE A 760 6.53 -23.51 7.22
CA PHE A 760 6.39 -24.28 8.44
C PHE A 760 7.23 -23.61 9.53
N ALA A 761 6.59 -23.18 10.62
CA ALA A 761 7.27 -22.59 11.77
C ALA A 761 7.20 -23.54 12.96
N TYR A 762 8.35 -23.95 13.47
CA TYR A 762 8.47 -24.74 14.68
C TYR A 762 8.89 -23.84 15.84
N GLN A 763 8.10 -23.90 16.92
CA GLN A 763 8.35 -23.14 18.12
C GLN A 763 9.24 -23.95 19.08
N ILE A 764 10.53 -23.58 19.14
CA ILE A 764 11.55 -24.21 19.99
C ILE A 764 11.32 -23.83 21.44
N ILE A 765 11.17 -22.53 21.72
CA ILE A 765 10.82 -21.96 23.02
C ILE A 765 9.41 -21.39 22.90
N LYS A 766 8.49 -21.91 23.73
CA LYS A 766 7.09 -21.52 23.69
C LYS A 766 6.86 -20.21 24.45
N GLU A 767 6.14 -19.27 23.83
CA GLU A 767 5.82 -17.96 24.44
C GLU A 767 4.91 -18.09 25.68
N ASP A 768 4.09 -19.16 25.74
CA ASP A 768 3.16 -19.45 26.82
C ASP A 768 3.76 -20.26 27.99
N LYS A 769 5.00 -20.73 27.85
CA LYS A 769 5.68 -21.54 28.86
C LYS A 769 7.08 -20.99 29.14
N PRO A 770 7.21 -20.04 30.12
CA PRO A 770 8.51 -19.49 30.45
C PRO A 770 9.46 -20.59 30.92
N LEU A 771 10.72 -20.48 30.52
CA LEU A 771 11.73 -21.43 30.92
C LEU A 771 12.08 -21.28 32.42
N PRO A 772 12.43 -22.38 33.13
CA PRO A 772 12.86 -22.29 34.52
C PRO A 772 14.07 -21.37 34.70
N LYS A 773 14.13 -20.63 35.82
CA LYS A 773 15.23 -19.69 36.13
C LYS A 773 16.64 -20.33 36.09
N LYS A 774 16.76 -21.65 36.28
CA LYS A 774 18.04 -22.39 36.17
C LYS A 774 18.52 -22.57 34.72
N ASN A 775 17.64 -22.38 33.73
CA ASN A 775 18.00 -22.50 32.32
C ASN A 775 18.73 -21.22 31.85
N PRO A 776 19.89 -21.30 31.18
CA PRO A 776 20.63 -20.13 30.68
C PRO A 776 19.82 -19.26 29.70
N PHE A 777 18.81 -19.83 29.07
CA PHE A 777 17.90 -19.14 28.14
C PHE A 777 16.60 -18.66 28.79
N HIS A 778 16.50 -18.60 30.12
CA HIS A 778 15.25 -18.25 30.83
C HIS A 778 14.71 -16.84 30.53
N TYR A 779 15.57 -15.94 30.02
CA TYR A 779 15.17 -14.61 29.57
C TYR A 779 14.58 -14.59 28.16
N LEU A 780 14.67 -15.68 27.40
CA LEU A 780 14.01 -15.80 26.11
C LEU A 780 12.53 -16.09 26.29
N LYS A 781 11.71 -15.25 25.68
CA LYS A 781 10.24 -15.42 25.68
C LYS A 781 9.74 -16.33 24.57
N GLY A 782 10.51 -16.43 23.47
CA GLY A 782 10.14 -17.27 22.35
C GLY A 782 11.31 -17.50 21.40
N MET A 783 11.36 -18.65 20.78
CA MET A 783 12.30 -18.97 19.72
C MET A 783 11.62 -19.81 18.66
N PHE A 784 11.69 -19.35 17.41
CA PHE A 784 11.04 -19.95 16.26
C PHE A 784 12.05 -20.20 15.15
N ILE A 785 11.97 -21.38 14.56
CA ILE A 785 12.63 -21.69 13.30
C ILE A 785 11.56 -21.95 12.25
N SER A 786 11.72 -21.35 11.06
CA SER A 786 10.77 -21.48 9.97
C SER A 786 11.47 -21.87 8.68
N ILE A 787 10.88 -22.82 7.97
CA ILE A 787 11.27 -23.20 6.62
C ILE A 787 10.17 -22.75 5.68
N GLU A 788 10.52 -21.97 4.66
CA GLU A 788 9.58 -21.39 3.70
C GLU A 788 9.99 -21.77 2.28
N VAL A 789 9.03 -22.13 1.46
CA VAL A 789 9.22 -22.38 0.02
C VAL A 789 8.40 -21.36 -0.75
N PHE A 790 9.09 -20.47 -1.43
CA PHE A 790 8.47 -19.45 -2.28
C PHE A 790 8.27 -20.01 -3.70
N ASN A 791 7.16 -19.62 -4.34
CA ASN A 791 6.76 -20.08 -5.67
C ASN A 791 6.77 -21.61 -5.77
N LEU A 792 6.04 -22.28 -4.87
CA LEU A 792 5.99 -23.74 -4.75
C LEU A 792 5.71 -24.45 -6.09
N LEU A 793 4.84 -23.87 -6.92
CA LEU A 793 4.42 -24.42 -8.21
C LEU A 793 5.42 -24.16 -9.35
N GLN A 794 6.48 -23.39 -9.07
CA GLN A 794 7.52 -23.02 -10.05
C GLN A 794 6.97 -22.33 -11.32
N VAL A 795 5.95 -21.48 -11.15
CA VAL A 795 5.36 -20.74 -12.27
C VAL A 795 6.31 -19.59 -12.68
N ASN A 796 6.56 -19.46 -13.97
CA ASN A 796 7.28 -18.31 -14.53
C ASN A 796 6.33 -17.12 -14.67
N ASN A 797 6.22 -16.31 -13.62
CA ASN A 797 5.41 -15.10 -13.63
C ASN A 797 6.12 -13.98 -14.39
N THR A 798 5.46 -13.41 -15.39
CA THR A 798 6.01 -12.31 -16.19
C THR A 798 5.84 -10.98 -15.44
N VAL A 799 6.93 -10.23 -15.27
CA VAL A 799 6.90 -8.90 -14.67
C VAL A 799 6.88 -7.79 -15.70
N SER A 800 7.56 -7.98 -16.83
CA SER A 800 7.69 -6.98 -17.89
C SER A 800 8.11 -7.66 -19.21
N TYR A 801 8.18 -6.86 -20.27
CA TYR A 801 8.70 -7.28 -21.55
C TYR A 801 9.82 -6.36 -22.01
N THR A 802 10.86 -6.96 -22.58
CA THR A 802 11.87 -6.25 -23.36
C THR A 802 11.42 -6.27 -24.82
N TRP A 803 11.28 -5.10 -25.42
CA TRP A 803 10.88 -4.94 -26.80
C TRP A 803 12.09 -4.86 -27.71
N ILE A 804 12.13 -5.67 -28.75
CA ILE A 804 13.18 -5.71 -29.77
C ILE A 804 12.54 -5.68 -31.16
N THR A 805 13.28 -5.22 -32.14
CA THR A 805 12.78 -5.05 -33.50
C THR A 805 13.71 -5.79 -34.47
N ASP A 806 13.13 -6.54 -35.41
CA ASP A 806 13.90 -7.20 -36.48
C ASP A 806 14.14 -6.26 -37.68
N VAL A 807 14.86 -6.72 -38.66
CA VAL A 807 15.17 -5.97 -39.89
C VAL A 807 13.95 -5.57 -40.71
N THR A 808 12.81 -6.23 -40.51
CA THR A 808 11.54 -5.89 -41.15
C THR A 808 10.67 -4.98 -40.31
N ASN A 809 11.23 -4.34 -39.26
CA ASN A 809 10.55 -3.49 -38.31
C ASN A 809 9.43 -4.19 -37.49
N ARG A 810 9.43 -5.52 -37.44
CA ARG A 810 8.53 -6.30 -36.59
C ARG A 810 9.01 -6.25 -35.15
N GLN A 811 8.12 -5.89 -34.24
CA GLN A 811 8.42 -5.81 -32.82
C GLN A 811 8.11 -7.16 -32.13
N TYR A 812 9.01 -7.59 -31.26
CA TYR A 812 8.89 -8.79 -30.45
C TYR A 812 8.93 -8.42 -28.96
N ALA A 813 8.00 -8.98 -28.19
CA ALA A 813 7.91 -8.82 -26.75
C ALA A 813 8.60 -10.01 -26.05
N VAL A 814 9.79 -9.82 -25.54
CA VAL A 814 10.56 -10.85 -24.82
C VAL A 814 10.26 -10.78 -23.33
N PRO A 815 9.66 -11.82 -22.74
CA PRO A 815 9.23 -11.77 -21.35
C PRO A 815 10.41 -11.76 -20.37
N ASN A 816 10.30 -10.95 -19.31
CA ASN A 816 11.15 -10.98 -18.14
C ASN A 816 10.36 -11.63 -17.00
N TYR A 817 10.92 -12.67 -16.40
CA TYR A 817 10.25 -13.47 -15.38
C TYR A 817 10.71 -13.07 -13.97
N LEU A 818 9.82 -13.23 -13.01
CA LEU A 818 10.07 -13.10 -11.58
C LEU A 818 10.80 -14.33 -11.01
N THR A 819 10.88 -14.42 -9.67
CA THR A 819 11.67 -15.45 -8.99
C THR A 819 11.07 -16.84 -9.18
N ARG A 820 11.94 -17.83 -9.41
CA ARG A 820 11.61 -19.24 -9.42
C ARG A 820 11.41 -19.78 -8.00
N ARG A 821 11.16 -21.10 -7.90
CA ARG A 821 11.06 -21.75 -6.59
C ARG A 821 12.33 -21.53 -5.77
N THR A 822 12.16 -21.04 -4.54
CA THR A 822 13.28 -20.69 -3.66
C THR A 822 12.96 -21.11 -2.23
N LEU A 823 13.95 -21.71 -1.55
CA LEU A 823 13.88 -22.08 -0.14
C LEU A 823 14.39 -20.94 0.72
N ASN A 824 13.71 -20.66 1.83
CA ASN A 824 14.17 -19.72 2.85
C ASN A 824 14.18 -20.39 4.23
N LEU A 825 15.21 -20.15 5.00
CA LEU A 825 15.29 -20.51 6.39
C LEU A 825 15.30 -19.25 7.24
N LYS A 826 14.42 -19.19 8.25
CA LYS A 826 14.25 -18.02 9.12
C LYS A 826 14.33 -18.44 10.58
N LEU A 827 15.11 -17.75 11.38
CA LEU A 827 15.21 -17.87 12.82
C LEU A 827 14.71 -16.56 13.45
N GLN A 828 13.86 -16.64 14.45
CA GLN A 828 13.43 -15.49 15.24
C GLN A 828 13.56 -15.81 16.74
N VAL A 829 14.11 -14.88 17.48
CA VAL A 829 14.30 -14.94 18.94
C VAL A 829 13.63 -13.71 19.55
N LYS A 830 12.78 -13.95 20.58
CA LYS A 830 12.12 -12.91 21.37
C LYS A 830 12.58 -12.99 22.83
N PHE A 831 12.84 -11.84 23.46
CA PHE A 831 13.31 -11.75 24.85
C PHE A 831 12.67 -10.57 25.60
#